data_41d87e277313a93aa3c4a5945767f417
#
_entry.id   41d87e277313a93aa3c4a5945767f417
#
_cell.length_a   1.000
_cell.length_b   1.000
_cell.length_c   1.000
_cell.angle_alpha   90.00
_cell.angle_beta   90.00
_cell.angle_gamma   90.00
#
_symmetry.space_group_name_H-M   'P 1'
#
loop_
_entity.id
_entity.type
_entity.pdbx_description
1 polymer ?
#
loop_
_entity_poly.entity_id
_entity_poly.type
_entity_poly.pdbx_seq_one_letter_code
_entity_poly.pdbx_strand_id
1 'polypeptide(L)'
;QYTYDKYEKLEFDLNTIDSGLINSRTFRGMEFIFDQVDTSRITGNTYLPLFINEAFSKVYGDNIINKETEVLEGNKNSGFENNQTFIELIKDLYADFDIYDNHLKFFNVAFTSPLSKTGINVYNYVLLDSAYLGDKWCYNIIYYPRRKNELTFKGDFWVNDSTWAVKEINLQASKSANLNWVREIYIEQEYDVLNDSTFLITKDYMLSDFSFRKKESANGMYGKRTTFYDNYEFDIPKEESFYKENIDPYEFEVYNRPDQFWEERRMEALSKDEKGVYKMLDTLKTVPRFKSLYTIGALIASGYYEFKGFDAGPVFSVLGYNEVEGLRLRLGGRTYFGQNDLWRMEGFGAFGFKDQKFKYGLSGKVLVSKKNRKILFGGYRKDIEQTGASLTNSKDVLGRNRASSGLITVGANDRLTSIELTTLGYQMEPVKNFTFRVLGSHRTLKSASETFSLSYYDQNGDIKSTLKQSELELGINYTPGRKTSGYGVERRVINGGDFPSFFLGYTFGLEDVLQSDFDYHRIQALYTQPWNVGGLGRLYTTIELGRIFGTIPLGLLSPIPGNQTLWSIYNTFTQLDYYEFVSDTYASFHLKHNFGGRLFGRVPWLRELNLRELVGFRAVWGQLSEPNNSINVGIDNLPIRYQSPEDIYWEWSAGVGNIFKILAIEFNYRGNYLNNPGIRKIGVTGSLSFSF
;
A
#
# COMPACT_ATOMS: atom_id res chain seq x y z
N GLN A 1 -34.03 -4.47 2.33
CA GLN A 1 -33.15 -4.22 1.17
C GLN A 1 -33.43 -2.84 0.63
N TYR A 2 -32.39 -2.16 0.12
CA TYR A 2 -32.48 -0.78 -0.36
C TYR A 2 -31.52 -0.56 -1.53
N THR A 3 -31.75 0.53 -2.26
CA THR A 3 -30.83 1.04 -3.28
C THR A 3 -30.80 2.56 -3.24
N TYR A 4 -29.70 3.15 -3.69
CA TYR A 4 -29.56 4.58 -3.90
C TYR A 4 -28.53 4.90 -4.99
N ASP A 5 -28.61 6.09 -5.53
CA ASP A 5 -27.64 6.63 -6.46
C ASP A 5 -26.55 7.39 -5.68
N LYS A 6 -25.29 7.19 -6.07
CA LYS A 6 -24.11 7.84 -5.48
C LYS A 6 -23.32 8.56 -6.56
N TYR A 7 -23.23 9.86 -6.46
CA TYR A 7 -22.34 10.66 -7.30
C TYR A 7 -21.19 11.20 -6.47
N GLU A 8 -19.96 10.95 -6.89
CA GLU A 8 -18.75 11.36 -6.19
C GLU A 8 -17.87 12.22 -7.09
N LYS A 9 -17.43 13.35 -6.58
CA LYS A 9 -16.51 14.28 -7.25
C LYS A 9 -15.29 14.48 -6.36
N LEU A 10 -14.12 14.13 -6.89
CA LEU A 10 -12.82 14.37 -6.26
C LEU A 10 -12.09 15.48 -6.99
N GLU A 11 -11.54 16.42 -6.26
CA GLU A 11 -10.81 17.55 -6.80
C GLU A 11 -9.45 17.71 -6.12
N PHE A 12 -8.46 18.07 -6.92
CA PHE A 12 -7.16 18.50 -6.42
C PHE A 12 -6.88 19.90 -6.93
N ASP A 13 -6.68 20.81 -5.99
CA ASP A 13 -6.52 22.20 -6.29
C ASP A 13 -5.20 22.72 -5.73
N LEU A 14 -4.54 23.57 -6.47
CA LEU A 14 -3.49 24.41 -5.94
C LEU A 14 -4.13 25.50 -5.07
N ASN A 15 -3.64 25.75 -3.87
CA ASN A 15 -4.22 26.76 -2.96
C ASN A 15 -3.24 27.87 -2.58
N THR A 16 -3.79 28.93 -1.98
CA THR A 16 -3.06 30.11 -1.55
C THR A 16 -2.26 30.74 -2.70
N ILE A 17 -3.01 31.10 -3.77
CA ILE A 17 -2.44 31.63 -5.01
C ILE A 17 -2.16 33.13 -4.82
N ASP A 18 -0.88 33.46 -4.81
CA ASP A 18 -0.39 34.83 -4.70
C ASP A 18 0.31 35.30 -6.00
N SER A 19 0.63 36.58 -6.08
CA SER A 19 1.34 37.15 -7.22
C SER A 19 2.73 36.56 -7.42
N GLY A 20 3.38 36.08 -6.34
CA GLY A 20 4.67 35.40 -6.41
C GLY A 20 4.57 34.05 -7.12
N LEU A 21 3.51 33.29 -6.85
CA LEU A 21 3.22 32.03 -7.51
C LEU A 21 2.86 32.24 -8.99
N ILE A 22 1.97 33.18 -9.30
CA ILE A 22 1.53 33.50 -10.66
C ILE A 22 2.75 33.86 -11.54
N ASN A 23 3.63 34.72 -11.03
CA ASN A 23 4.82 35.19 -11.76
C ASN A 23 6.02 34.23 -11.66
N SER A 24 5.83 33.04 -11.04
CA SER A 24 6.95 32.11 -10.84
C SER A 24 7.40 31.50 -12.18
N ARG A 25 8.69 31.15 -12.24
CA ARG A 25 9.25 30.43 -13.39
C ARG A 25 8.52 29.11 -13.67
N THR A 26 7.91 28.50 -12.67
CA THR A 26 7.18 27.22 -12.78
C THR A 26 5.99 27.34 -13.73
N PHE A 27 5.21 28.41 -13.64
CA PHE A 27 3.97 28.59 -14.39
C PHE A 27 4.12 29.44 -15.67
N ARG A 28 5.34 29.81 -16.01
CA ARG A 28 5.62 30.61 -17.24
C ARG A 28 5.12 29.89 -18.49
N GLY A 29 4.24 30.52 -19.24
CA GLY A 29 3.55 29.98 -20.44
C GLY A 29 2.30 29.15 -20.09
N MET A 30 1.85 29.21 -18.82
CA MET A 30 0.61 28.62 -18.34
C MET A 30 -0.26 29.65 -17.60
N GLU A 31 -0.03 30.93 -17.84
CA GLU A 31 -0.69 32.01 -17.09
C GLU A 31 -2.22 31.97 -17.23
N PHE A 32 -2.74 31.46 -18.35
CA PHE A 32 -4.17 31.30 -18.61
C PHE A 32 -4.91 30.44 -17.56
N ILE A 33 -4.20 29.57 -16.83
CA ILE A 33 -4.85 28.77 -15.78
C ILE A 33 -5.39 29.64 -14.65
N PHE A 34 -4.72 30.76 -14.36
CA PHE A 34 -5.08 31.63 -13.25
C PHE A 34 -6.35 32.45 -13.51
N ASP A 35 -6.89 32.43 -14.74
CA ASP A 35 -8.21 32.99 -15.06
C ASP A 35 -9.36 32.19 -14.39
N GLN A 36 -9.07 30.97 -13.94
CA GLN A 36 -10.02 30.07 -13.29
C GLN A 36 -9.80 29.96 -11.76
N VAL A 37 -9.11 30.94 -11.18
CA VAL A 37 -8.91 31.00 -9.72
C VAL A 37 -10.21 31.37 -9.03
N ASP A 38 -10.58 30.63 -7.99
CA ASP A 38 -11.75 30.86 -7.16
C ASP A 38 -11.34 30.97 -5.69
N THR A 39 -12.28 31.26 -4.80
CA THR A 39 -12.04 31.42 -3.36
C THR A 39 -12.84 30.39 -2.56
N SER A 40 -12.14 29.65 -1.68
CA SER A 40 -12.77 28.64 -0.84
C SER A 40 -13.69 29.28 0.20
N ARG A 41 -14.95 28.83 0.24
CA ARG A 41 -15.93 29.26 1.25
C ARG A 41 -15.52 28.89 2.69
N ILE A 42 -14.69 27.87 2.86
CA ILE A 42 -14.29 27.34 4.16
C ILE A 42 -13.05 28.04 4.69
N THR A 43 -12.01 28.15 3.86
CA THR A 43 -10.71 28.67 4.28
C THR A 43 -10.53 30.16 3.96
N GLY A 44 -11.32 30.72 3.03
CA GLY A 44 -11.16 32.07 2.49
C GLY A 44 -9.93 32.24 1.57
N ASN A 45 -9.15 31.18 1.35
CA ASN A 45 -7.99 31.22 0.46
C ASN A 45 -8.39 30.99 -1.00
N THR A 46 -7.61 31.57 -1.90
CA THR A 46 -7.73 31.32 -3.33
C THR A 46 -7.29 29.90 -3.70
N TYR A 47 -7.95 29.30 -4.68
CA TYR A 47 -7.58 27.98 -5.19
C TYR A 47 -7.80 27.86 -6.69
N LEU A 48 -7.12 26.87 -7.30
CA LEU A 48 -7.20 26.54 -8.72
C LEU A 48 -7.26 25.02 -8.90
N PRO A 49 -8.33 24.47 -9.46
CA PRO A 49 -8.41 23.05 -9.75
C PRO A 49 -7.38 22.61 -10.78
N LEU A 50 -6.64 21.52 -10.46
CA LEU A 50 -5.67 20.89 -11.36
C LEU A 50 -6.07 19.48 -11.80
N PHE A 51 -7.01 18.87 -11.07
CA PHE A 51 -7.53 17.54 -11.35
C PHE A 51 -8.95 17.40 -10.83
N ILE A 52 -9.78 16.75 -11.61
CA ILE A 52 -11.14 16.37 -11.23
C ILE A 52 -11.39 14.94 -11.66
N ASN A 53 -11.93 14.13 -10.74
CA ASN A 53 -12.49 12.81 -11.03
C ASN A 53 -13.97 12.82 -10.66
N GLU A 54 -14.81 12.34 -11.55
CA GLU A 54 -16.24 12.13 -11.32
C GLU A 54 -16.53 10.64 -11.41
N ALA A 55 -17.30 10.12 -10.47
CA ALA A 55 -17.79 8.76 -10.45
C ALA A 55 -19.30 8.75 -10.18
N PHE A 56 -20.04 7.90 -10.89
CA PHE A 56 -21.45 7.64 -10.64
C PHE A 56 -21.66 6.14 -10.45
N SER A 57 -22.30 5.79 -9.35
CA SER A 57 -22.54 4.41 -8.95
C SER A 57 -23.98 4.23 -8.48
N LYS A 58 -24.53 3.05 -8.70
CA LYS A 58 -25.73 2.60 -8.02
C LYS A 58 -25.38 1.62 -6.91
N VAL A 59 -25.83 1.91 -5.71
CA VAL A 59 -25.55 1.11 -4.52
C VAL A 59 -26.77 0.30 -4.14
N TYR A 60 -26.55 -0.96 -3.80
CA TYR A 60 -27.56 -1.91 -3.34
C TYR A 60 -27.16 -2.45 -1.98
N GLY A 61 -28.04 -2.39 -1.00
CA GLY A 61 -27.77 -2.84 0.34
C GLY A 61 -28.82 -3.80 0.89
N ASP A 62 -28.39 -4.65 1.81
CA ASP A 62 -29.25 -5.56 2.57
C ASP A 62 -28.85 -5.53 4.05
N ASN A 63 -29.69 -4.93 4.89
CA ASN A 63 -29.46 -4.80 6.32
C ASN A 63 -29.61 -6.13 7.09
N ILE A 64 -30.26 -7.14 6.51
CA ILE A 64 -30.42 -8.45 7.15
C ILE A 64 -29.09 -9.20 7.14
N ILE A 65 -28.44 -9.22 5.98
CA ILE A 65 -27.14 -9.87 5.81
C ILE A 65 -25.95 -8.92 6.03
N ASN A 66 -26.25 -7.64 6.34
CA ASN A 66 -25.28 -6.57 6.54
C ASN A 66 -24.25 -6.48 5.40
N LYS A 67 -24.73 -6.41 4.16
CA LYS A 67 -23.93 -6.30 2.96
C LYS A 67 -24.41 -5.18 2.06
N GLU A 68 -23.45 -4.56 1.41
CA GLU A 68 -23.64 -3.53 0.40
C GLU A 68 -22.79 -3.82 -0.83
N THR A 69 -23.35 -3.58 -2.01
CA THR A 69 -22.67 -3.75 -3.31
C THR A 69 -22.82 -2.48 -4.12
N GLU A 70 -21.72 -1.88 -4.47
CA GLU A 70 -21.64 -0.69 -5.31
C GLU A 70 -21.34 -1.09 -6.76
N VAL A 71 -22.21 -0.69 -7.69
CA VAL A 71 -22.08 -0.92 -9.13
C VAL A 71 -21.71 0.40 -9.79
N LEU A 72 -20.46 0.50 -10.25
CA LEU A 72 -19.97 1.69 -10.94
C LEU A 72 -20.55 1.77 -12.36
N GLU A 73 -21.26 2.84 -12.68
CA GLU A 73 -21.87 3.07 -13.99
C GLU A 73 -21.10 4.05 -14.87
N GLY A 74 -20.33 4.95 -14.27
CA GLY A 74 -19.47 5.91 -14.96
C GLY A 74 -18.30 6.40 -14.14
N ASN A 75 -17.14 6.61 -14.80
CA ASN A 75 -15.97 7.25 -14.21
C ASN A 75 -15.27 8.14 -15.23
N LYS A 76 -15.05 9.41 -14.89
CA LYS A 76 -14.43 10.42 -15.75
C LYS A 76 -13.29 11.13 -15.04
N ASN A 77 -12.13 11.18 -15.68
CA ASN A 77 -10.98 11.93 -15.21
C ASN A 77 -10.73 13.15 -16.09
N SER A 78 -10.45 14.29 -15.48
CA SER A 78 -10.04 15.53 -16.14
C SER A 78 -8.80 16.09 -15.45
N GLY A 79 -7.78 16.50 -16.22
CA GLY A 79 -6.47 16.89 -15.66
C GLY A 79 -5.41 15.82 -15.80
N PHE A 80 -4.83 15.34 -14.72
CA PHE A 80 -3.75 14.33 -14.71
C PHE A 80 -4.30 12.92 -15.01
N GLU A 81 -4.04 12.37 -16.17
CA GLU A 81 -4.73 11.16 -16.63
C GLU A 81 -4.21 9.83 -16.09
N ASN A 82 -2.95 9.67 -15.68
CA ASN A 82 -2.36 8.34 -15.48
C ASN A 82 -1.40 8.19 -14.31
N ASN A 83 -1.48 9.03 -13.29
CA ASN A 83 -0.46 9.01 -12.25
C ASN A 83 -0.82 8.09 -11.07
N GLN A 84 -0.18 6.91 -10.99
CA GLN A 84 -0.27 6.01 -9.82
C GLN A 84 0.01 6.72 -8.51
N THR A 85 0.96 7.62 -8.51
CA THR A 85 1.39 8.34 -7.30
C THR A 85 0.38 9.35 -6.83
N PHE A 86 -0.25 10.05 -7.75
CA PHE A 86 -1.27 11.02 -7.40
C PHE A 86 -2.45 10.31 -6.73
N ILE A 87 -2.84 9.14 -7.23
CA ILE A 87 -3.90 8.32 -6.63
C ILE A 87 -3.48 7.74 -5.28
N GLU A 88 -2.21 7.40 -5.08
CA GLU A 88 -1.72 7.00 -3.75
C GLU A 88 -1.77 8.15 -2.74
N LEU A 89 -1.53 9.37 -3.19
CA LEU A 89 -1.67 10.57 -2.36
C LEU A 89 -3.13 10.82 -1.93
N ILE A 90 -4.08 10.51 -2.84
CA ILE A 90 -5.51 10.78 -2.63
C ILE A 90 -6.31 9.60 -2.09
N LYS A 91 -5.70 8.42 -1.99
CA LYS A 91 -6.40 7.20 -1.51
C LYS A 91 -7.13 7.39 -0.19
N ASP A 92 -6.58 8.23 0.69
CA ASP A 92 -7.17 8.52 1.99
C ASP A 92 -8.40 9.46 1.89
N LEU A 93 -8.60 10.14 0.74
CA LEU A 93 -9.83 10.87 0.45
C LEU A 93 -11.00 9.93 0.07
N TYR A 94 -10.71 8.70 -0.35
CA TYR A 94 -11.73 7.67 -0.62
C TYR A 94 -12.20 6.93 0.64
N ALA A 95 -11.74 7.34 1.83
CA ALA A 95 -12.16 6.71 3.07
C ALA A 95 -13.63 7.03 3.37
N ASP A 96 -14.46 5.99 3.45
CA ASP A 96 -15.82 6.12 3.97
C ASP A 96 -15.75 6.11 5.51
N PHE A 97 -16.58 6.92 6.14
CA PHE A 97 -16.69 6.96 7.60
C PHE A 97 -18.13 7.24 8.03
N ASP A 98 -18.52 6.61 9.14
CA ASP A 98 -19.78 6.85 9.81
C ASP A 98 -19.53 7.75 11.02
N ILE A 99 -20.20 8.90 11.10
CA ILE A 99 -20.06 9.84 12.22
C ILE A 99 -20.44 9.23 13.57
N TYR A 100 -21.27 8.18 13.58
CA TYR A 100 -21.69 7.46 14.78
C TYR A 100 -20.64 6.44 15.25
N ASP A 101 -19.61 6.14 14.45
CA ASP A 101 -18.49 5.35 14.88
C ASP A 101 -17.73 6.02 16.02
N ASN A 102 -17.18 5.23 16.95
CA ASN A 102 -16.39 5.79 18.04
C ASN A 102 -15.11 6.49 17.57
N HIS A 103 -14.55 6.05 16.44
CA HIS A 103 -13.33 6.61 15.87
C HIS A 103 -13.45 6.75 14.35
N LEU A 104 -13.23 7.96 13.86
CA LEU A 104 -13.18 8.29 12.44
C LEU A 104 -11.72 8.22 11.96
N LYS A 105 -11.45 7.51 10.87
CA LYS A 105 -10.09 7.26 10.39
C LYS A 105 -9.77 8.15 9.19
N PHE A 106 -8.73 8.96 9.33
CA PHE A 106 -8.20 9.79 8.26
C PHE A 106 -6.67 9.69 8.25
N PHE A 107 -6.06 9.52 7.10
CA PHE A 107 -4.59 9.48 6.93
C PHE A 107 -3.89 8.51 7.90
N ASN A 108 -4.47 7.32 8.08
CA ASN A 108 -3.98 6.29 9.02
C ASN A 108 -4.01 6.71 10.51
N VAL A 109 -4.72 7.78 10.85
CA VAL A 109 -4.91 8.27 12.21
C VAL A 109 -6.38 8.17 12.58
N ALA A 110 -6.68 7.71 13.80
CA ALA A 110 -8.03 7.55 14.31
C ALA A 110 -8.39 8.73 15.24
N PHE A 111 -9.37 9.51 14.83
CA PHE A 111 -9.92 10.63 15.60
C PHE A 111 -11.14 10.18 16.40
N THR A 112 -11.26 10.61 17.64
CA THR A 112 -12.48 10.33 18.42
C THR A 112 -13.65 11.13 17.86
N SER A 113 -14.75 10.45 17.51
CA SER A 113 -15.97 11.13 17.06
C SER A 113 -16.61 11.94 18.19
N PRO A 114 -17.17 13.12 17.92
CA PRO A 114 -17.97 13.86 18.91
C PRO A 114 -19.25 13.09 19.30
N LEU A 115 -19.73 12.18 18.46
CA LEU A 115 -20.90 11.33 18.74
C LEU A 115 -20.54 9.98 19.36
N SER A 116 -19.25 9.75 19.64
CA SER A 116 -18.79 8.50 20.26
C SER A 116 -19.33 8.30 21.66
N LYS A 117 -19.43 7.02 22.10
CA LYS A 117 -19.79 6.65 23.47
C LYS A 117 -18.89 7.30 24.54
N THR A 118 -17.65 7.64 24.18
CA THR A 118 -16.68 8.31 25.05
C THR A 118 -16.60 9.81 24.83
N GLY A 119 -17.39 10.36 23.92
CA GLY A 119 -17.36 11.76 23.50
C GLY A 119 -17.50 12.72 24.68
N ILE A 120 -18.40 12.43 25.60
CA ILE A 120 -18.64 13.26 26.80
C ILE A 120 -17.38 13.39 27.71
N ASN A 121 -16.44 12.46 27.66
CA ASN A 121 -15.18 12.54 28.40
C ASN A 121 -14.09 13.31 27.66
N VAL A 122 -14.24 13.48 26.34
CA VAL A 122 -13.25 14.05 25.42
C VAL A 122 -13.62 15.46 25.00
N TYR A 123 -14.91 15.76 24.86
CA TYR A 123 -15.44 17.04 24.40
C TYR A 123 -16.24 17.80 25.46
N ASN A 124 -16.26 19.12 25.31
CA ASN A 124 -17.28 19.97 25.88
C ASN A 124 -18.34 20.22 24.81
N TYR A 125 -19.60 20.27 25.24
CA TYR A 125 -20.77 20.57 24.40
C TYR A 125 -21.50 21.79 24.92
N VAL A 126 -21.91 22.66 24.00
CA VAL A 126 -22.62 23.89 24.32
C VAL A 126 -23.81 24.05 23.38
N LEU A 127 -25.01 24.13 23.91
CA LEU A 127 -26.17 24.49 23.12
C LEU A 127 -26.03 25.97 22.68
N LEU A 128 -25.98 26.20 21.37
CA LEU A 128 -25.80 27.55 20.80
C LEU A 128 -27.14 28.18 20.41
N ASP A 129 -27.94 27.43 19.65
CA ASP A 129 -29.15 27.94 19.00
C ASP A 129 -30.18 26.83 18.77
N SER A 130 -31.35 27.20 18.28
CA SER A 130 -32.37 26.30 17.81
C SER A 130 -33.15 26.92 16.65
N ALA A 131 -33.41 26.16 15.61
CA ALA A 131 -34.08 26.62 14.41
C ALA A 131 -34.81 25.48 13.66
N TYR A 132 -35.68 25.87 12.74
CA TYR A 132 -36.20 24.95 11.74
C TYR A 132 -35.18 24.74 10.64
N LEU A 133 -34.80 23.48 10.42
CA LEU A 133 -34.05 23.03 9.21
C LEU A 133 -35.00 22.25 8.32
N GLY A 134 -35.49 22.90 7.29
CA GLY A 134 -36.63 22.40 6.53
C GLY A 134 -37.92 22.43 7.40
N ASP A 135 -38.55 21.30 7.57
CA ASP A 135 -39.75 21.11 8.40
C ASP A 135 -39.48 20.61 9.82
N LYS A 136 -38.20 20.39 10.20
CA LYS A 136 -37.79 19.81 11.48
C LYS A 136 -37.20 20.88 12.42
N TRP A 137 -37.70 20.92 13.66
CA TRP A 137 -37.09 21.72 14.70
C TRP A 137 -35.82 21.06 15.19
N CYS A 138 -34.69 21.78 15.17
CA CYS A 138 -33.39 21.28 15.53
C CYS A 138 -32.66 22.17 16.52
N TYR A 139 -31.78 21.55 17.30
CA TYR A 139 -30.86 22.24 18.22
C TYR A 139 -29.44 22.24 17.62
N ASN A 140 -28.78 23.39 17.60
CA ASN A 140 -27.37 23.51 17.26
C ASN A 140 -26.50 23.31 18.51
N ILE A 141 -25.62 22.35 18.47
CA ILE A 141 -24.71 22.01 19.56
C ILE A 141 -23.28 22.19 19.06
N ILE A 142 -22.57 23.16 19.62
CA ILE A 142 -21.12 23.32 19.39
C ILE A 142 -20.37 22.33 20.27
N TYR A 143 -19.32 21.74 19.73
CA TYR A 143 -18.42 20.89 20.49
C TYR A 143 -16.94 21.26 20.24
N TYR A 144 -16.11 21.12 21.28
CA TYR A 144 -14.67 21.34 21.22
C TYR A 144 -13.93 20.45 22.21
N PRO A 145 -12.65 20.11 21.95
CA PRO A 145 -11.87 19.23 22.81
C PRO A 145 -11.68 19.77 24.22
N ARG A 146 -11.78 18.90 25.22
CA ARG A 146 -11.45 19.27 26.63
C ARG A 146 -9.95 19.46 26.83
N ARG A 147 -9.13 18.76 26.05
CA ARG A 147 -7.67 18.79 26.15
C ARG A 147 -7.04 19.13 24.81
N LYS A 148 -6.00 19.95 24.85
CA LYS A 148 -5.14 20.16 23.68
C LYS A 148 -4.37 18.87 23.37
N ASN A 149 -4.06 18.62 22.09
CA ASN A 149 -3.22 17.50 21.60
C ASN A 149 -3.85 16.11 21.63
N GLU A 150 -5.14 16.00 21.68
CA GLU A 150 -5.87 14.77 21.39
C GLU A 150 -6.25 14.74 19.91
N LEU A 151 -6.39 13.52 19.35
CA LEU A 151 -6.91 13.31 18.00
C LEU A 151 -8.44 13.50 18.05
N THR A 152 -8.85 14.74 17.88
CA THR A 152 -10.21 15.20 18.10
C THR A 152 -10.61 16.24 17.06
N PHE A 153 -11.89 16.51 16.98
CA PHE A 153 -12.46 17.56 16.15
C PHE A 153 -12.95 18.73 17.01
N LYS A 154 -13.25 19.83 16.38
CA LYS A 154 -14.09 20.92 16.84
C LYS A 154 -15.13 21.21 15.76
N GLY A 155 -16.27 21.73 16.12
CA GLY A 155 -17.33 22.06 15.18
C GLY A 155 -18.68 22.16 15.85
N ASP A 156 -19.70 21.92 15.09
CA ASP A 156 -21.09 21.92 15.53
C ASP A 156 -21.90 20.83 14.82
N PHE A 157 -23.03 20.50 15.38
CA PHE A 157 -24.02 19.66 14.73
C PHE A 157 -25.44 20.10 15.10
N TRP A 158 -26.34 19.90 14.16
CA TRP A 158 -27.75 20.09 14.35
C TRP A 158 -28.45 18.77 14.61
N VAL A 159 -29.18 18.67 15.69
CA VAL A 159 -29.91 17.47 16.12
C VAL A 159 -31.39 17.77 16.22
N ASN A 160 -32.19 16.86 15.64
CA ASN A 160 -33.64 16.99 15.65
C ASN A 160 -34.20 16.79 17.07
N ASP A 161 -35.18 17.60 17.45
CA ASP A 161 -35.78 17.64 18.80
C ASP A 161 -36.42 16.30 19.22
N SER A 162 -37.13 15.65 18.32
CA SER A 162 -37.91 14.44 18.67
C SER A 162 -37.14 13.14 18.55
N THR A 163 -36.31 13.01 17.50
CA THR A 163 -35.63 11.76 17.15
C THR A 163 -34.17 11.72 17.64
N TRP A 164 -33.60 12.87 18.00
CA TRP A 164 -32.18 13.04 18.34
C TRP A 164 -31.23 12.63 17.21
N ALA A 165 -31.75 12.50 16.00
CA ALA A 165 -30.92 12.24 14.83
C ALA A 165 -30.19 13.51 14.36
N VAL A 166 -28.98 13.34 13.85
CA VAL A 166 -28.21 14.44 13.29
C VAL A 166 -28.77 14.82 11.93
N LYS A 167 -29.03 16.12 11.72
CA LYS A 167 -29.48 16.70 10.45
C LYS A 167 -28.30 17.25 9.65
N GLU A 168 -27.35 17.88 10.34
CA GLU A 168 -26.11 18.41 9.77
C GLU A 168 -24.98 18.28 10.79
N ILE A 169 -23.76 18.05 10.34
CA ILE A 169 -22.57 18.04 11.19
C ILE A 169 -21.37 18.64 10.47
N ASN A 170 -20.65 19.48 11.20
CA ASN A 170 -19.37 20.05 10.78
C ASN A 170 -18.25 19.54 11.68
N LEU A 171 -17.19 18.98 11.08
CA LEU A 171 -16.04 18.45 11.79
C LEU A 171 -14.78 19.13 11.25
N GLN A 172 -14.05 19.82 12.12
CA GLN A 172 -12.75 20.38 11.80
C GLN A 172 -11.68 19.73 12.67
N ALA A 173 -10.66 19.11 12.08
CA ALA A 173 -9.59 18.46 12.83
C ALA A 173 -8.86 19.49 13.71
N SER A 174 -8.51 19.09 14.93
CA SER A 174 -7.72 19.91 15.82
C SER A 174 -6.34 20.20 15.22
N LYS A 175 -5.91 21.47 15.22
CA LYS A 175 -4.57 21.90 14.76
C LYS A 175 -3.41 21.23 15.50
N SER A 176 -3.68 20.58 16.62
CA SER A 176 -2.70 19.82 17.41
C SER A 176 -2.57 18.36 17.01
N ALA A 177 -3.34 17.88 16.04
CA ALA A 177 -3.21 16.52 15.51
C ALA A 177 -1.84 16.33 14.85
N ASN A 178 -1.18 15.21 15.15
CA ASN A 178 0.12 14.87 14.56
C ASN A 178 -0.07 14.30 13.14
N LEU A 179 -0.49 15.16 12.22
CA LEU A 179 -0.60 14.87 10.80
C LEU A 179 0.55 15.52 10.04
N ASN A 180 1.17 14.76 9.14
CA ASN A 180 2.18 15.29 8.24
C ASN A 180 1.51 15.94 7.04
N TRP A 181 2.09 17.05 6.60
CA TRP A 181 1.68 17.72 5.37
C TRP A 181 0.23 18.20 5.33
N VAL A 182 -0.62 17.81 6.28
CA VAL A 182 -2.01 18.23 6.43
C VAL A 182 -2.07 19.37 7.42
N ARG A 183 -2.52 20.55 6.99
CA ARG A 183 -2.76 21.71 7.85
C ARG A 183 -4.12 21.64 8.50
N GLU A 184 -5.11 21.17 7.75
CA GLU A 184 -6.49 21.18 8.20
C GLU A 184 -7.30 20.09 7.47
N ILE A 185 -8.24 19.47 8.18
CA ILE A 185 -9.28 18.62 7.61
C ILE A 185 -10.61 19.24 8.02
N TYR A 186 -11.48 19.41 7.05
CA TYR A 186 -12.84 19.88 7.24
C TYR A 186 -13.81 18.89 6.61
N ILE A 187 -14.86 18.53 7.33
CA ILE A 187 -15.88 17.60 6.88
C ILE A 187 -17.24 18.19 7.21
N GLU A 188 -18.17 18.08 6.27
CA GLU A 188 -19.54 18.50 6.38
C GLU A 188 -20.43 17.37 5.87
N GLN A 189 -21.39 16.93 6.69
CA GLN A 189 -22.39 15.96 6.27
C GLN A 189 -23.79 16.52 6.49
N GLU A 190 -24.62 16.30 5.49
CA GLU A 190 -26.03 16.70 5.48
C GLU A 190 -26.91 15.45 5.37
N TYR A 191 -28.00 15.45 6.13
CA TYR A 191 -28.96 14.36 6.16
C TYR A 191 -30.36 14.89 5.87
N ASP A 192 -31.15 14.18 5.09
CA ASP A 192 -32.53 14.54 4.88
C ASP A 192 -33.49 13.49 5.46
N VAL A 193 -34.72 13.88 5.65
CA VAL A 193 -35.73 13.08 6.30
C VAL A 193 -36.60 12.42 5.26
N LEU A 194 -36.52 11.10 5.16
CA LEU A 194 -37.38 10.34 4.25
C LEU A 194 -38.81 10.26 4.78
N ASN A 195 -38.96 10.11 6.09
CA ASN A 195 -40.23 10.08 6.82
C ASN A 195 -39.97 10.67 8.20
N ASP A 196 -40.98 10.70 9.08
CA ASP A 196 -40.85 11.37 10.39
C ASP A 196 -39.71 10.89 11.29
N SER A 197 -39.09 9.75 10.99
CA SER A 197 -38.07 9.14 11.86
C SER A 197 -36.79 8.68 11.15
N THR A 198 -36.78 8.59 9.81
CA THR A 198 -35.63 8.04 9.06
C THR A 198 -34.84 9.18 8.44
N PHE A 199 -33.60 9.35 8.89
CA PHE A 199 -32.65 10.31 8.37
C PHE A 199 -31.63 9.60 7.49
N LEU A 200 -31.49 10.07 6.25
CA LEU A 200 -30.58 9.51 5.24
C LEU A 200 -29.56 10.57 4.85
N ILE A 201 -28.33 10.15 4.67
CA ILE A 201 -27.29 11.04 4.19
C ILE A 201 -27.60 11.48 2.75
N THR A 202 -27.50 12.78 2.49
CA THR A 202 -27.71 13.35 1.16
C THR A 202 -26.45 13.93 0.59
N LYS A 203 -25.54 14.39 1.47
CA LYS A 203 -24.28 14.97 1.05
C LYS A 203 -23.17 14.71 2.08
N ASP A 204 -21.99 14.40 1.56
CA ASP A 204 -20.73 14.32 2.31
C ASP A 204 -19.68 15.17 1.59
N TYR A 205 -19.15 16.16 2.29
CA TYR A 205 -18.10 17.02 1.78
C TYR A 205 -16.87 16.91 2.68
N MET A 206 -15.71 16.71 2.08
CA MET A 206 -14.42 16.69 2.77
C MET A 206 -13.42 17.59 2.07
N LEU A 207 -12.75 18.46 2.83
CA LEU A 207 -11.61 19.24 2.37
C LEU A 207 -10.41 18.94 3.25
N SER A 208 -9.30 18.56 2.63
CA SER A 208 -8.00 18.39 3.27
C SER A 208 -7.01 19.40 2.70
N ASP A 209 -6.40 20.20 3.55
CA ASP A 209 -5.41 21.20 3.16
C ASP A 209 -4.00 20.66 3.37
N PHE A 210 -3.32 20.38 2.23
CA PHE A 210 -1.97 19.84 2.21
C PHE A 210 -0.93 20.95 1.99
N SER A 211 0.15 20.97 2.78
CA SER A 211 1.27 21.87 2.54
C SER A 211 2.59 21.33 3.11
N PHE A 212 3.66 21.51 2.36
CA PHE A 212 5.02 21.20 2.84
C PHE A 212 5.51 22.18 3.91
N ARG A 213 4.88 23.35 4.03
CA ARG A 213 5.25 24.40 4.99
C ARG A 213 4.11 24.61 5.99
N LYS A 214 4.46 24.84 7.25
CA LYS A 214 3.47 25.07 8.34
C LYS A 214 2.79 26.45 8.31
N LYS A 215 3.36 27.43 7.56
CA LYS A 215 2.77 28.78 7.49
C LYS A 215 1.43 28.74 6.76
N GLU A 216 0.41 29.34 7.30
CA GLU A 216 -0.92 29.43 6.69
C GLU A 216 -0.90 30.14 5.31
N SER A 217 -0.01 31.12 5.15
CA SER A 217 0.21 31.85 3.90
C SER A 217 1.06 31.09 2.87
N ALA A 218 1.50 29.86 3.15
CA ALA A 218 2.28 29.10 2.21
C ALA A 218 1.38 28.40 1.19
N ASN A 219 1.80 28.40 -0.07
CA ASN A 219 1.15 27.61 -1.11
C ASN A 219 1.03 26.15 -0.69
N GLY A 220 -0.06 25.53 -1.07
CA GLY A 220 -0.37 24.15 -0.77
C GLY A 220 -1.32 23.56 -1.80
N MET A 221 -1.95 22.48 -1.45
CA MET A 221 -2.94 21.81 -2.29
C MET A 221 -4.17 21.46 -1.45
N TYR A 222 -5.34 21.63 -2.01
CA TYR A 222 -6.56 21.03 -1.47
C TYR A 222 -6.80 19.69 -2.11
N GLY A 223 -7.17 18.69 -1.29
CA GLY A 223 -7.87 17.52 -1.72
C GLY A 223 -9.32 17.65 -1.26
N LYS A 224 -10.25 17.67 -2.19
CA LYS A 224 -11.68 17.78 -1.90
C LYS A 224 -12.39 16.52 -2.36
N ARG A 225 -13.36 16.09 -1.60
CA ARG A 225 -14.34 15.10 -2.02
C ARG A 225 -15.73 15.64 -1.74
N THR A 226 -16.60 15.58 -2.74
CA THR A 226 -18.02 15.83 -2.58
C THR A 226 -18.76 14.59 -3.03
N THR A 227 -19.57 14.00 -2.16
CA THR A 227 -20.41 12.85 -2.48
C THR A 227 -21.87 13.25 -2.24
N PHE A 228 -22.68 13.02 -3.24
CA PHE A 228 -24.13 13.17 -3.16
C PHE A 228 -24.80 11.80 -3.19
N TYR A 229 -25.84 11.67 -2.42
CA TYR A 229 -26.67 10.46 -2.31
C TYR A 229 -28.12 10.82 -2.59
N ASP A 230 -28.75 10.13 -3.51
CA ASP A 230 -30.11 10.42 -3.94
C ASP A 230 -30.85 9.16 -4.37
N ASN A 231 -32.13 9.31 -4.74
CA ASN A 231 -32.97 8.23 -5.27
C ASN A 231 -33.00 6.98 -4.36
N TYR A 232 -33.17 7.21 -3.06
CA TYR A 232 -33.33 6.12 -2.10
C TYR A 232 -34.62 5.35 -2.36
N GLU A 233 -34.50 4.05 -2.63
CA GLU A 233 -35.61 3.14 -2.81
C GLU A 233 -35.47 1.96 -1.83
N PHE A 234 -36.58 1.56 -1.21
CA PHE A 234 -36.62 0.46 -0.24
C PHE A 234 -37.43 -0.71 -0.79
N ASP A 235 -37.25 -1.87 -0.16
CA ASP A 235 -37.92 -3.12 -0.53
C ASP A 235 -37.64 -3.55 -1.98
N ILE A 236 -36.41 -3.30 -2.45
CA ILE A 236 -35.91 -3.75 -3.74
C ILE A 236 -35.19 -5.09 -3.56
N PRO A 237 -35.89 -6.23 -3.71
CA PRO A 237 -35.30 -7.54 -3.44
C PRO A 237 -34.25 -7.91 -4.47
N LYS A 238 -33.06 -8.30 -4.00
CA LYS A 238 -32.00 -8.95 -4.78
C LYS A 238 -31.73 -10.32 -4.17
N GLU A 239 -31.33 -11.27 -5.02
CA GLU A 239 -30.88 -12.57 -4.53
C GLU A 239 -29.63 -12.43 -3.69
N GLU A 240 -29.43 -13.27 -2.68
CA GLU A 240 -28.21 -13.28 -1.85
C GLU A 240 -26.94 -13.43 -2.68
N SER A 241 -27.02 -14.12 -3.82
CA SER A 241 -25.95 -14.27 -4.80
C SER A 241 -25.46 -12.94 -5.39
N PHE A 242 -26.32 -11.93 -5.47
CA PHE A 242 -25.98 -10.58 -5.95
C PHE A 242 -25.02 -9.87 -5.00
N TYR A 243 -25.17 -10.08 -3.70
CA TYR A 243 -24.29 -9.49 -2.67
C TYR A 243 -23.02 -10.31 -2.43
N LYS A 244 -22.82 -11.42 -3.15
CA LYS A 244 -21.54 -12.12 -3.12
C LYS A 244 -20.48 -11.21 -3.72
N GLU A 245 -19.30 -11.21 -3.11
CA GLU A 245 -18.15 -10.43 -3.57
C GLU A 245 -17.66 -10.95 -4.94
N ASN A 246 -18.41 -10.66 -5.99
CA ASN A 246 -18.02 -10.93 -7.35
C ASN A 246 -17.09 -9.80 -7.87
N ILE A 247 -16.20 -10.16 -8.77
CA ILE A 247 -15.43 -9.16 -9.49
C ILE A 247 -16.34 -8.56 -10.54
N ASP A 248 -16.60 -7.26 -10.41
CA ASP A 248 -17.29 -6.53 -11.45
C ASP A 248 -16.33 -6.40 -12.67
N PRO A 249 -16.68 -6.95 -13.84
CA PRO A 249 -15.91 -6.82 -15.05
C PRO A 249 -16.15 -5.45 -15.68
N TYR A 250 -15.77 -4.34 -15.01
CA TYR A 250 -15.93 -2.98 -15.55
C TYR A 250 -15.65 -2.95 -17.05
N GLU A 251 -16.65 -2.53 -17.82
CA GLU A 251 -16.53 -2.44 -19.26
C GLU A 251 -15.91 -1.11 -19.68
N PHE A 252 -15.42 -1.05 -20.92
CA PHE A 252 -14.81 0.15 -21.48
C PHE A 252 -15.77 1.36 -21.42
N GLU A 253 -17.06 1.13 -21.59
CA GLU A 253 -18.11 2.15 -21.55
C GLU A 253 -18.16 2.91 -20.23
N VAL A 254 -17.90 2.26 -19.10
CA VAL A 254 -17.88 2.91 -17.77
C VAL A 254 -16.88 4.06 -17.71
N TYR A 255 -15.75 3.92 -18.40
CA TYR A 255 -14.68 4.92 -18.43
C TYR A 255 -14.77 5.88 -19.63
N ASN A 256 -15.74 5.68 -20.52
CA ASN A 256 -15.90 6.45 -21.76
C ASN A 256 -17.36 6.88 -21.97
N ARG A 257 -18.04 7.25 -20.90
CA ARG A 257 -19.41 7.78 -20.97
C ARG A 257 -19.46 9.11 -21.72
N PRO A 258 -20.46 9.35 -22.59
CA PRO A 258 -20.63 10.63 -23.27
C PRO A 258 -20.98 11.75 -22.28
N ASP A 259 -20.76 13.00 -22.69
CA ASP A 259 -21.06 14.16 -21.84
C ASP A 259 -22.53 14.25 -21.43
N GLN A 260 -23.46 13.78 -22.29
CA GLN A 260 -24.89 13.72 -21.99
C GLN A 260 -25.17 12.85 -20.73
N PHE A 261 -24.46 11.71 -20.60
CA PHE A 261 -24.59 10.86 -19.39
C PHE A 261 -24.26 11.66 -18.12
N TRP A 262 -23.21 12.46 -18.14
CA TRP A 262 -22.81 13.26 -17.01
C TRP A 262 -23.75 14.40 -16.72
N GLU A 263 -24.32 15.04 -17.77
CA GLU A 263 -25.34 16.08 -17.60
C GLU A 263 -26.61 15.56 -16.94
N GLU A 264 -26.99 14.32 -17.22
CA GLU A 264 -28.18 13.67 -16.64
C GLU A 264 -27.95 13.11 -15.22
N ARG A 265 -26.69 12.75 -14.88
CA ARG A 265 -26.35 12.06 -13.63
C ARG A 265 -25.74 12.94 -12.54
N ARG A 266 -25.29 14.14 -12.89
CA ARG A 266 -24.82 15.07 -11.87
C ARG A 266 -25.96 15.54 -11.01
N MET A 267 -25.80 15.43 -9.69
CA MET A 267 -26.80 15.91 -8.71
C MET A 267 -26.86 17.44 -8.66
N GLU A 268 -25.75 18.12 -9.02
CA GLU A 268 -25.69 19.57 -9.20
C GLU A 268 -25.20 19.87 -10.62
N ALA A 269 -25.90 20.78 -11.31
CA ALA A 269 -25.46 21.25 -12.64
C ALA A 269 -24.17 22.03 -12.53
N LEU A 270 -23.22 21.76 -13.43
CA LEU A 270 -21.97 22.53 -13.48
C LEU A 270 -22.25 24.03 -13.69
N SER A 271 -21.67 24.85 -12.83
CA SER A 271 -21.63 26.29 -12.98
C SER A 271 -20.87 26.69 -14.27
N LYS A 272 -20.99 27.94 -14.65
CA LYS A 272 -20.24 28.46 -15.81
C LYS A 272 -18.73 28.40 -15.56
N ASP A 273 -18.32 28.68 -14.33
CA ASP A 273 -16.90 28.66 -13.92
C ASP A 273 -16.35 27.25 -13.91
N GLU A 274 -17.09 26.26 -13.41
CA GLU A 274 -16.69 24.87 -13.48
C GLU A 274 -16.54 24.34 -14.91
N LYS A 275 -17.42 24.74 -15.84
CA LYS A 275 -17.25 24.43 -17.29
C LYS A 275 -15.96 25.04 -17.83
N GLY A 276 -15.58 26.22 -17.34
CA GLY A 276 -14.31 26.88 -17.67
C GLY A 276 -13.11 26.08 -17.18
N VAL A 277 -13.19 25.50 -15.97
CA VAL A 277 -12.16 24.65 -15.40
C VAL A 277 -11.91 23.40 -16.25
N TYR A 278 -12.95 22.67 -16.66
CA TYR A 278 -12.77 21.50 -17.53
C TYR A 278 -12.06 21.85 -18.84
N LYS A 279 -12.46 22.94 -19.49
CA LYS A 279 -11.81 23.43 -20.72
C LYS A 279 -10.35 23.83 -20.48
N MET A 280 -10.08 24.46 -19.34
CA MET A 280 -8.72 24.85 -18.95
C MET A 280 -7.86 23.61 -18.74
N LEU A 281 -8.35 22.57 -18.05
CA LEU A 281 -7.63 21.32 -17.81
C LEU A 281 -7.31 20.59 -19.12
N ASP A 282 -8.22 20.56 -20.08
CA ASP A 282 -7.97 19.98 -21.40
C ASP A 282 -6.89 20.74 -22.18
N THR A 283 -6.89 22.07 -22.07
CA THR A 283 -5.86 22.91 -22.68
C THR A 283 -4.52 22.70 -22.02
N LEU A 284 -4.48 22.62 -20.68
CA LEU A 284 -3.26 22.45 -19.87
C LEU A 284 -2.49 21.19 -20.26
N LYS A 285 -3.18 20.10 -20.56
CA LYS A 285 -2.57 18.82 -21.03
C LYS A 285 -1.76 19.00 -22.33
N THR A 286 -2.02 20.01 -23.12
CA THR A 286 -1.30 20.26 -24.38
C THR A 286 -0.01 21.05 -24.20
N VAL A 287 0.16 21.74 -23.06
CA VAL A 287 1.29 22.65 -22.81
C VAL A 287 2.59 21.85 -22.54
N PRO A 288 3.67 22.06 -23.31
CA PRO A 288 4.91 21.28 -23.16
C PRO A 288 5.54 21.40 -21.77
N ARG A 289 5.48 22.60 -21.19
CA ARG A 289 6.02 22.86 -19.85
C ARG A 289 5.28 22.09 -18.77
N PHE A 290 3.96 22.04 -18.85
CA PHE A 290 3.16 21.23 -17.95
C PHE A 290 3.51 19.75 -18.06
N LYS A 291 3.62 19.23 -19.29
CA LYS A 291 4.08 17.85 -19.52
C LYS A 291 5.43 17.57 -18.88
N SER A 292 6.38 18.51 -18.96
CA SER A 292 7.69 18.37 -18.34
C SER A 292 7.63 18.32 -16.81
N LEU A 293 6.87 19.22 -16.18
CA LEU A 293 6.66 19.24 -14.72
C LEU A 293 5.95 17.97 -14.25
N TYR A 294 4.94 17.55 -14.98
CA TYR A 294 4.23 16.31 -14.74
C TYR A 294 5.17 15.09 -14.78
N THR A 295 5.98 14.99 -15.86
CA THR A 295 6.95 13.89 -16.02
C THR A 295 7.95 13.81 -14.86
N ILE A 296 8.46 14.96 -14.38
CA ILE A 296 9.36 15.00 -13.22
C ILE A 296 8.63 14.53 -11.94
N GLY A 297 7.42 15.01 -11.71
CA GLY A 297 6.59 14.59 -10.60
C GLY A 297 6.31 13.09 -10.63
N ALA A 298 5.91 12.56 -11.79
CA ALA A 298 5.66 11.15 -12.02
C ALA A 298 6.92 10.30 -11.80
N LEU A 299 8.08 10.76 -12.28
CA LEU A 299 9.37 10.07 -12.08
C LEU A 299 9.73 9.95 -10.60
N ILE A 300 9.61 11.04 -9.84
CA ILE A 300 9.93 11.03 -8.40
C ILE A 300 9.01 10.06 -7.66
N ALA A 301 7.82 10.03 -8.07
CA ALA A 301 6.74 9.37 -7.37
C ALA A 301 6.56 7.89 -7.75
N SER A 302 6.54 7.54 -9.05
CA SER A 302 6.42 6.16 -9.54
C SER A 302 7.77 5.45 -9.67
N GLY A 303 8.85 6.23 -9.77
CA GLY A 303 10.19 5.73 -10.11
C GLY A 303 10.35 5.42 -11.61
N TYR A 304 9.38 5.77 -12.46
CA TYR A 304 9.43 5.50 -13.90
C TYR A 304 9.41 6.80 -14.71
N TYR A 305 10.22 6.82 -15.75
CA TYR A 305 10.12 7.84 -16.79
C TYR A 305 9.17 7.35 -17.88
N GLU A 306 8.06 8.06 -18.05
CA GLU A 306 6.95 7.66 -18.92
C GLU A 306 7.20 8.08 -20.37
N PHE A 307 7.20 7.10 -21.28
CA PHE A 307 7.10 7.28 -22.73
C PHE A 307 5.71 6.83 -23.21
N LYS A 308 5.37 7.13 -24.44
CA LYS A 308 4.13 6.65 -25.03
C LYS A 308 4.17 5.12 -25.18
N GLY A 309 3.42 4.41 -24.34
CA GLY A 309 3.32 2.95 -24.34
C GLY A 309 4.49 2.20 -23.69
N PHE A 310 5.44 2.92 -23.06
CA PHE A 310 6.58 2.33 -22.39
C PHE A 310 7.05 3.19 -21.23
N ASP A 311 7.33 2.57 -20.08
CA ASP A 311 7.91 3.22 -18.91
C ASP A 311 9.33 2.72 -18.70
N ALA A 312 10.32 3.62 -18.69
CA ALA A 312 11.71 3.30 -18.36
C ALA A 312 11.95 3.39 -16.85
N GLY A 313 12.50 2.34 -16.25
CA GLY A 313 12.76 2.32 -14.82
C GLY A 313 12.74 0.90 -14.22
N PRO A 314 12.52 0.78 -12.90
CA PRO A 314 12.46 1.87 -11.91
C PRO A 314 13.82 2.51 -11.65
N VAL A 315 13.87 3.83 -11.59
CA VAL A 315 15.13 4.61 -11.45
C VAL A 315 15.85 4.34 -10.13
N PHE A 316 15.11 4.03 -9.07
CA PHE A 316 15.68 3.71 -7.75
C PHE A 316 16.42 2.35 -7.71
N SER A 317 16.35 1.54 -8.76
CA SER A 317 17.08 0.28 -8.90
C SER A 317 18.18 0.33 -9.94
N VAL A 318 18.47 1.50 -10.50
CA VAL A 318 19.52 1.68 -11.52
C VAL A 318 20.90 1.39 -10.94
N LEU A 319 21.16 1.82 -9.72
CA LEU A 319 22.42 1.57 -9.03
C LEU A 319 22.22 0.60 -7.87
N GLY A 320 23.14 -0.32 -7.72
CA GLY A 320 23.20 -1.25 -6.59
C GLY A 320 24.66 -1.61 -6.27
N TYR A 321 24.87 -2.17 -5.10
CA TYR A 321 26.17 -2.66 -4.67
C TYR A 321 26.03 -3.96 -3.88
N ASN A 322 26.93 -4.91 -4.12
CA ASN A 322 27.21 -6.06 -3.27
C ASN A 322 28.66 -6.53 -3.50
N GLU A 323 29.18 -7.35 -2.61
CA GLU A 323 30.60 -7.76 -2.67
C GLU A 323 30.95 -8.68 -3.84
N VAL A 324 29.98 -9.32 -4.45
CA VAL A 324 30.14 -10.20 -5.61
C VAL A 324 30.21 -9.38 -6.90
N GLU A 325 29.23 -8.52 -7.14
CA GLU A 325 29.13 -7.73 -8.38
C GLU A 325 29.94 -6.42 -8.33
N GLY A 326 30.30 -5.96 -7.11
CA GLY A 326 30.78 -4.60 -6.89
C GLY A 326 29.63 -3.60 -7.18
N LEU A 327 29.94 -2.52 -7.88
CA LEU A 327 28.91 -1.64 -8.42
C LEU A 327 28.10 -2.39 -9.48
N ARG A 328 26.77 -2.29 -9.38
CA ARG A 328 25.83 -2.84 -10.33
C ARG A 328 25.06 -1.71 -11.00
N LEU A 329 25.09 -1.68 -12.32
CA LEU A 329 24.25 -0.79 -13.13
C LEU A 329 23.10 -1.62 -13.75
N ARG A 330 21.86 -1.18 -13.56
CA ARG A 330 20.65 -1.82 -14.09
C ARG A 330 19.83 -0.83 -14.91
N LEU A 331 19.45 -1.23 -16.10
CA LEU A 331 18.46 -0.54 -16.92
C LEU A 331 17.28 -1.47 -17.16
N GLY A 332 16.09 -0.93 -17.11
CA GLY A 332 14.86 -1.73 -17.30
C GLY A 332 13.68 -0.87 -17.70
N GLY A 333 12.57 -1.53 -17.93
CA GLY A 333 11.32 -0.86 -18.25
C GLY A 333 10.16 -1.84 -18.39
N ARG A 334 9.00 -1.26 -18.65
CA ARG A 334 7.76 -2.01 -18.84
C ARG A 334 6.91 -1.40 -19.94
N THR A 335 6.12 -2.20 -20.62
CA THR A 335 5.04 -1.65 -21.46
C THR A 335 3.97 -1.07 -20.57
N TYR A 336 3.48 0.12 -20.92
CA TYR A 336 2.41 0.78 -20.19
C TYR A 336 1.60 1.69 -21.13
N PHE A 337 0.38 1.28 -21.46
CA PHE A 337 -0.55 2.04 -22.30
C PHE A 337 -1.64 2.72 -21.48
N GLY A 338 -1.77 2.31 -20.20
CA GLY A 338 -2.72 2.86 -19.25
C GLY A 338 -3.00 1.94 -18.07
N GLN A 339 -3.88 2.38 -17.17
CA GLN A 339 -4.27 1.60 -15.99
C GLN A 339 -4.97 0.28 -16.35
N ASN A 340 -5.72 0.29 -17.45
CA ASN A 340 -6.58 -0.80 -17.86
C ASN A 340 -5.97 -1.69 -18.95
N ASP A 341 -4.64 -1.73 -19.05
CA ASP A 341 -3.92 -2.61 -19.95
C ASP A 341 -4.31 -4.08 -19.74
N LEU A 342 -4.61 -4.77 -20.83
CA LEU A 342 -4.93 -6.20 -20.77
C LEU A 342 -3.68 -7.09 -20.74
N TRP A 343 -2.52 -6.55 -21.05
CA TRP A 343 -1.24 -7.25 -20.99
C TRP A 343 -0.12 -6.28 -20.58
N ARG A 344 0.95 -6.84 -20.02
CA ARG A 344 2.16 -6.10 -19.66
C ARG A 344 3.39 -6.97 -19.84
N MET A 345 4.44 -6.38 -20.38
CA MET A 345 5.78 -6.97 -20.42
C MET A 345 6.72 -6.10 -19.60
N GLU A 346 7.61 -6.73 -18.84
CA GLU A 346 8.66 -6.05 -18.07
C GLU A 346 9.99 -6.72 -18.36
N GLY A 347 11.05 -5.91 -18.50
CA GLY A 347 12.38 -6.44 -18.74
C GLY A 347 13.47 -5.57 -18.15
N PHE A 348 14.64 -6.16 -17.93
CA PHE A 348 15.82 -5.44 -17.51
C PHE A 348 17.10 -6.10 -18.02
N GLY A 349 18.16 -5.29 -18.16
CA GLY A 349 19.53 -5.71 -18.27
C GLY A 349 20.35 -5.08 -17.14
N ALA A 350 21.31 -5.82 -16.60
CA ALA A 350 22.21 -5.31 -15.57
C ALA A 350 23.63 -5.82 -15.78
N PHE A 351 24.61 -5.01 -15.34
CA PHE A 351 26.02 -5.35 -15.42
C PHE A 351 26.70 -5.13 -14.05
N GLY A 352 27.43 -6.13 -13.58
CA GLY A 352 28.26 -6.03 -12.39
C GLY A 352 29.71 -5.72 -12.80
N PHE A 353 30.28 -4.68 -12.21
CA PHE A 353 31.61 -4.22 -12.61
C PHE A 353 32.75 -5.09 -12.06
N LYS A 354 32.55 -5.76 -10.93
CA LYS A 354 33.54 -6.65 -10.33
C LYS A 354 33.53 -8.04 -10.95
N ASP A 355 32.34 -8.64 -11.09
CA ASP A 355 32.21 -9.98 -11.68
C ASP A 355 32.16 -9.98 -13.21
N GLN A 356 32.07 -8.79 -13.86
CA GLN A 356 32.05 -8.57 -15.30
C GLN A 356 31.00 -9.41 -16.04
N LYS A 357 29.86 -9.68 -15.40
CA LYS A 357 28.80 -10.51 -15.99
C LYS A 357 27.56 -9.69 -16.26
N PHE A 358 26.88 -10.03 -17.35
CA PHE A 358 25.55 -9.54 -17.66
C PHE A 358 24.47 -10.38 -16.96
N LYS A 359 23.49 -9.71 -16.43
CA LYS A 359 22.26 -10.26 -15.87
C LYS A 359 21.09 -9.65 -16.62
N TYR A 360 20.02 -10.41 -16.79
CA TYR A 360 18.85 -9.93 -17.52
C TYR A 360 17.61 -10.71 -17.11
N GLY A 361 16.46 -10.12 -17.40
CA GLY A 361 15.18 -10.78 -17.20
C GLY A 361 14.12 -10.18 -18.10
N LEU A 362 13.17 -11.02 -18.47
CA LEU A 362 11.98 -10.66 -19.23
C LEU A 362 10.80 -11.43 -18.65
N SER A 363 9.72 -10.71 -18.36
CA SER A 363 8.47 -11.30 -17.89
C SER A 363 7.28 -10.68 -18.59
N GLY A 364 6.19 -11.42 -18.65
CA GLY A 364 4.96 -10.96 -19.23
C GLY A 364 3.75 -11.52 -18.50
N LYS A 365 2.66 -10.78 -18.57
CA LYS A 365 1.35 -11.19 -18.06
C LYS A 365 0.25 -10.68 -18.97
N VAL A 366 -0.79 -11.50 -19.12
CA VAL A 366 -1.95 -11.18 -19.95
C VAL A 366 -3.23 -11.56 -19.23
N LEU A 367 -4.19 -10.65 -19.21
CA LEU A 367 -5.53 -10.86 -18.71
C LEU A 367 -6.37 -11.54 -19.81
N VAL A 368 -6.53 -12.84 -19.70
CA VAL A 368 -7.27 -13.66 -20.69
C VAL A 368 -8.78 -13.46 -20.55
N SER A 369 -9.25 -13.23 -19.34
CA SER A 369 -10.66 -12.97 -19.07
C SER A 369 -10.83 -11.99 -17.92
N LYS A 370 -11.64 -10.96 -18.12
CA LYS A 370 -12.02 -10.00 -17.05
C LYS A 370 -12.87 -10.70 -15.99
N LYS A 371 -13.79 -11.57 -16.41
CA LYS A 371 -14.60 -12.40 -15.50
C LYS A 371 -13.67 -13.34 -14.73
N ASN A 372 -13.73 -13.30 -13.40
CA ASN A 372 -12.87 -14.06 -12.50
C ASN A 372 -11.37 -13.76 -12.68
N ARG A 373 -11.01 -12.67 -13.38
CA ARG A 373 -9.64 -12.19 -13.58
C ARG A 373 -8.65 -13.31 -13.88
N LYS A 374 -8.86 -14.00 -14.98
CA LYS A 374 -7.97 -15.07 -15.43
C LYS A 374 -6.72 -14.47 -16.08
N ILE A 375 -5.57 -14.66 -15.46
CA ILE A 375 -4.28 -14.10 -15.89
C ILE A 375 -3.32 -15.24 -16.17
N LEU A 376 -2.70 -15.24 -17.36
CA LEU A 376 -1.52 -16.01 -17.66
C LEU A 376 -0.30 -15.12 -17.47
N PHE A 377 0.75 -15.68 -16.87
CA PHE A 377 2.00 -14.95 -16.66
C PHE A 377 3.20 -15.90 -16.73
N GLY A 378 4.36 -15.34 -17.03
CA GLY A 378 5.59 -16.10 -17.05
C GLY A 378 6.78 -15.24 -17.42
N GLY A 379 7.96 -15.84 -17.36
CA GLY A 379 9.17 -15.15 -17.71
C GLY A 379 10.43 -15.95 -17.44
N TYR A 380 11.54 -15.32 -17.77
CA TYR A 380 12.88 -15.82 -17.54
C TYR A 380 13.75 -14.77 -16.89
N ARG A 381 14.59 -15.19 -15.95
CA ARG A 381 15.54 -14.32 -15.27
C ARG A 381 16.87 -15.06 -15.03
N LYS A 382 17.98 -14.40 -15.39
CA LYS A 382 19.34 -14.77 -15.00
C LYS A 382 19.92 -13.63 -14.17
N ASP A 383 20.19 -13.90 -12.90
CA ASP A 383 20.59 -12.84 -11.95
C ASP A 383 21.43 -13.41 -10.80
N ILE A 384 21.85 -12.53 -9.91
CA ILE A 384 22.48 -12.86 -8.63
C ILE A 384 21.61 -12.30 -7.51
N GLU A 385 21.26 -13.15 -6.55
CA GLU A 385 20.45 -12.73 -5.40
C GLU A 385 20.76 -13.53 -4.14
N GLN A 386 20.32 -13.02 -3.01
CA GLN A 386 20.27 -13.77 -1.77
C GLN A 386 19.09 -14.73 -1.79
N THR A 387 19.36 -16.03 -1.72
CA THR A 387 18.33 -17.03 -1.51
C THR A 387 17.84 -16.98 -0.07
N GLY A 388 16.52 -17.09 0.13
CA GLY A 388 15.93 -17.05 1.50
C GLY A 388 15.86 -15.66 2.13
N ALA A 389 15.86 -14.61 1.34
CA ALA A 389 15.60 -13.25 1.84
C ALA A 389 14.12 -12.99 2.21
N SER A 390 13.25 -13.96 1.99
CA SER A 390 11.88 -14.02 2.49
C SER A 390 11.53 -15.49 2.74
N LEU A 391 10.86 -15.78 3.85
CA LEU A 391 10.38 -17.13 4.15
C LEU A 391 9.25 -17.54 3.19
N THR A 392 8.42 -16.60 2.79
CA THR A 392 7.23 -16.87 1.96
C THR A 392 7.18 -15.98 0.73
N ASN A 393 7.07 -16.59 -0.45
CA ASN A 393 6.92 -15.90 -1.73
C ASN A 393 5.45 -15.83 -2.15
N SER A 394 4.70 -14.91 -1.52
CA SER A 394 3.27 -14.77 -1.80
C SER A 394 2.93 -13.92 -3.02
N LYS A 395 3.89 -13.18 -3.60
CA LYS A 395 3.63 -12.19 -4.65
C LYS A 395 4.37 -12.47 -5.95
N ASP A 396 5.52 -11.87 -6.14
CA ASP A 396 6.25 -11.90 -7.41
C ASP A 396 7.43 -12.87 -7.34
N VAL A 397 7.33 -13.98 -8.06
CA VAL A 397 8.36 -15.03 -8.08
C VAL A 397 9.56 -14.63 -8.94
N LEU A 398 9.35 -13.80 -9.97
CA LEU A 398 10.43 -13.30 -10.83
C LEU A 398 11.11 -12.07 -10.26
N GLY A 399 10.52 -11.43 -9.25
CA GLY A 399 11.06 -10.26 -8.58
C GLY A 399 12.36 -10.58 -7.84
N ARG A 400 13.41 -9.82 -8.12
CA ARG A 400 14.66 -9.90 -7.37
C ARG A 400 14.49 -9.31 -5.98
N ASN A 401 15.01 -9.96 -4.96
CA ASN A 401 15.00 -9.40 -3.63
C ASN A 401 15.86 -8.13 -3.54
N ARG A 402 15.27 -7.05 -3.03
CA ARG A 402 15.95 -5.74 -2.87
C ARG A 402 17.12 -5.79 -1.90
N ALA A 403 17.13 -6.70 -0.93
CA ALA A 403 18.22 -6.92 0.01
C ALA A 403 19.54 -7.34 -0.67
N SER A 404 19.45 -7.95 -1.86
CA SER A 404 20.62 -8.48 -2.58
C SER A 404 21.57 -7.41 -3.15
N SER A 405 21.21 -6.13 -3.16
CA SER A 405 22.05 -5.04 -3.66
C SER A 405 21.69 -3.70 -3.00
N GLY A 406 21.92 -3.58 -1.72
CA GLY A 406 21.79 -2.30 -1.00
C GLY A 406 23.01 -1.40 -1.28
N LEU A 407 22.78 -0.10 -1.51
CA LEU A 407 23.90 0.87 -1.65
C LEU A 407 24.70 1.06 -0.35
N ILE A 408 24.08 0.78 0.80
CA ILE A 408 24.72 0.84 2.12
C ILE A 408 24.47 -0.49 2.82
N THR A 409 25.54 -1.24 3.07
CA THR A 409 25.50 -2.54 3.76
C THR A 409 26.06 -2.43 5.17
N VAL A 410 25.58 -3.28 6.07
CA VAL A 410 26.02 -3.41 7.48
C VAL A 410 26.42 -4.86 7.70
N GLY A 411 27.60 -5.25 7.25
CA GLY A 411 28.09 -6.62 7.26
C GLY A 411 28.40 -7.14 5.87
N ALA A 412 28.89 -8.38 5.77
CA ALA A 412 29.28 -8.99 4.52
C ALA A 412 28.06 -9.31 3.65
N ASN A 413 28.01 -8.83 2.42
CA ASN A 413 26.98 -9.12 1.43
C ASN A 413 27.58 -9.92 0.25
N ASP A 414 28.28 -10.99 0.57
CA ASP A 414 28.99 -11.87 -0.35
C ASP A 414 28.34 -13.24 -0.55
N ARG A 415 27.46 -13.69 0.37
CA ARG A 415 26.80 -14.99 0.33
C ARG A 415 25.61 -14.98 -0.63
N LEU A 416 25.87 -14.76 -1.89
CA LEU A 416 24.86 -14.64 -2.93
C LEU A 416 24.83 -15.88 -3.84
N THR A 417 23.67 -16.09 -4.44
CA THR A 417 23.37 -17.21 -5.35
C THR A 417 23.19 -16.69 -6.77
N SER A 418 23.87 -17.31 -7.73
CA SER A 418 23.56 -17.15 -9.13
C SER A 418 22.32 -18.00 -9.45
N ILE A 419 21.29 -17.36 -10.01
CA ILE A 419 20.01 -17.98 -10.33
C ILE A 419 19.68 -17.82 -11.81
N GLU A 420 19.31 -18.91 -12.44
CA GLU A 420 18.56 -18.92 -13.70
C GLU A 420 17.17 -19.46 -13.38
N LEU A 421 16.13 -18.69 -13.65
CA LEU A 421 14.75 -18.99 -13.26
C LEU A 421 13.81 -18.80 -14.44
N THR A 422 13.12 -19.88 -14.82
CA THR A 422 12.00 -19.84 -15.76
C THR A 422 10.71 -20.08 -15.02
N THR A 423 9.66 -19.33 -15.33
CA THR A 423 8.35 -19.50 -14.72
C THR A 423 7.24 -19.44 -15.76
N LEU A 424 6.18 -20.20 -15.50
CA LEU A 424 4.90 -20.12 -16.20
C LEU A 424 3.78 -20.34 -15.20
N GLY A 425 2.81 -19.43 -15.17
CA GLY A 425 1.75 -19.51 -14.19
C GLY A 425 0.40 -19.06 -14.70
N TYR A 426 -0.60 -19.51 -14.00
CA TYR A 426 -1.99 -19.13 -14.17
C TYR A 426 -2.55 -18.66 -12.84
N GLN A 427 -3.28 -17.56 -12.87
CA GLN A 427 -3.95 -16.99 -11.71
C GLN A 427 -5.40 -16.70 -12.05
N MET A 428 -6.29 -16.93 -11.09
CA MET A 428 -7.69 -16.52 -11.20
C MET A 428 -8.20 -15.98 -9.85
N GLU A 429 -9.22 -15.16 -9.93
CA GLU A 429 -9.91 -14.57 -8.77
C GLU A 429 -11.41 -14.92 -8.90
N PRO A 430 -11.82 -16.13 -8.46
CA PRO A 430 -13.21 -16.60 -8.62
C PRO A 430 -14.21 -15.79 -7.78
N VAL A 431 -13.75 -15.26 -6.66
CA VAL A 431 -14.48 -14.35 -5.78
C VAL A 431 -13.55 -13.17 -5.51
N LYS A 432 -14.10 -11.97 -5.36
CA LYS A 432 -13.35 -10.74 -5.08
C LYS A 432 -12.39 -10.92 -3.90
N ASN A 433 -11.13 -10.54 -4.12
CA ASN A 433 -10.06 -10.63 -3.13
C ASN A 433 -9.63 -12.05 -2.73
N PHE A 434 -10.17 -13.08 -3.36
CA PHE A 434 -9.74 -14.47 -3.22
C PHE A 434 -9.05 -14.91 -4.51
N THR A 435 -7.74 -15.07 -4.47
CA THR A 435 -6.92 -15.43 -5.64
C THR A 435 -6.42 -16.84 -5.51
N PHE A 436 -6.61 -17.64 -6.55
CA PHE A 436 -5.98 -18.94 -6.74
C PHE A 436 -4.88 -18.83 -7.79
N ARG A 437 -3.72 -19.43 -7.53
CA ARG A 437 -2.54 -19.43 -8.43
C ARG A 437 -1.99 -20.83 -8.60
N VAL A 438 -1.64 -21.16 -9.83
CA VAL A 438 -0.82 -22.33 -10.19
C VAL A 438 0.44 -21.80 -10.86
N LEU A 439 1.61 -22.22 -10.40
CA LEU A 439 2.89 -21.74 -10.88
C LEU A 439 3.84 -22.92 -11.09
N GLY A 440 4.25 -23.15 -12.35
CA GLY A 440 5.38 -23.97 -12.69
C GLY A 440 6.66 -23.14 -12.72
N SER A 441 7.73 -23.64 -12.11
CA SER A 441 9.04 -23.00 -12.17
C SER A 441 10.14 -24.03 -12.38
N HIS A 442 11.17 -23.61 -13.10
CA HIS A 442 12.44 -24.35 -13.22
C HIS A 442 13.57 -23.40 -12.87
N ARG A 443 14.43 -23.79 -11.95
CA ARG A 443 15.55 -22.99 -11.49
C ARG A 443 16.86 -23.75 -11.53
N THR A 444 17.95 -23.06 -11.89
CA THR A 444 19.33 -23.52 -11.71
C THR A 444 20.01 -22.59 -10.74
N LEU A 445 20.54 -23.13 -9.66
CA LEU A 445 21.21 -22.40 -8.58
C LEU A 445 22.68 -22.80 -8.50
N LYS A 446 23.55 -21.81 -8.31
CA LYS A 446 24.99 -21.97 -8.03
C LYS A 446 25.43 -20.91 -7.03
N SER A 447 26.48 -21.19 -6.26
CA SER A 447 27.11 -20.10 -5.54
C SER A 447 27.62 -19.02 -6.51
N ALA A 448 27.42 -17.75 -6.15
CA ALA A 448 27.96 -16.62 -6.89
C ALA A 448 29.29 -16.13 -6.29
N SER A 449 29.68 -16.64 -5.12
CA SER A 449 30.85 -16.25 -4.35
C SER A 449 31.77 -17.43 -4.07
N GLU A 450 33.06 -17.17 -3.96
CA GLU A 450 34.06 -18.16 -3.55
C GLU A 450 34.04 -18.41 -2.02
N THR A 451 33.45 -17.53 -1.26
CA THR A 451 33.34 -17.60 0.22
C THR A 451 32.09 -18.34 0.70
N PHE A 452 31.23 -18.78 -0.21
CA PHE A 452 29.96 -19.40 0.08
C PHE A 452 29.71 -20.62 -0.82
N SER A 453 29.24 -21.74 -0.27
CA SER A 453 28.93 -22.95 -1.02
C SER A 453 27.45 -23.30 -0.99
N LEU A 454 26.93 -23.71 -2.13
CA LEU A 454 25.62 -24.37 -2.29
C LEU A 454 25.79 -25.83 -2.72
N SER A 455 27.00 -26.39 -2.61
CA SER A 455 27.30 -27.76 -2.97
C SER A 455 26.64 -28.76 -2.02
N TYR A 456 26.35 -29.93 -2.55
CA TYR A 456 25.67 -31.00 -1.81
C TYR A 456 26.14 -32.38 -2.29
N TYR A 457 25.95 -33.40 -1.49
CA TYR A 457 26.13 -34.78 -1.87
C TYR A 457 24.90 -35.28 -2.62
N ASP A 458 25.07 -35.85 -3.80
CA ASP A 458 24.01 -36.54 -4.49
C ASP A 458 23.75 -37.96 -3.90
N GLN A 459 22.80 -38.68 -4.46
CA GLN A 459 22.46 -40.04 -4.01
C GLN A 459 23.61 -41.04 -4.09
N ASN A 460 24.63 -40.80 -4.94
CA ASN A 460 25.81 -41.61 -5.09
C ASN A 460 26.96 -41.20 -4.15
N GLY A 461 26.79 -40.10 -3.43
CA GLY A 461 27.84 -39.50 -2.59
C GLY A 461 28.78 -38.57 -3.35
N ASP A 462 28.51 -38.25 -4.63
CA ASP A 462 29.29 -37.32 -5.41
C ASP A 462 28.89 -35.85 -5.09
N ILE A 463 29.90 -34.96 -5.11
CA ILE A 463 29.69 -33.56 -4.81
C ILE A 463 29.16 -32.85 -6.06
N LYS A 464 27.98 -32.25 -5.96
CA LYS A 464 27.40 -31.38 -6.97
C LYS A 464 27.39 -29.92 -6.50
N SER A 465 27.87 -29.01 -7.36
CA SER A 465 27.93 -27.56 -7.13
C SER A 465 26.83 -26.79 -7.86
N THR A 466 26.01 -27.49 -8.63
CA THR A 466 24.89 -26.91 -9.39
C THR A 466 23.63 -27.66 -9.02
N LEU A 467 22.63 -26.91 -8.55
CA LEU A 467 21.33 -27.43 -8.21
C LEU A 467 20.32 -27.05 -9.29
N LYS A 468 19.65 -28.03 -9.86
CA LYS A 468 18.54 -27.84 -10.80
C LYS A 468 17.25 -28.31 -10.13
N GLN A 469 16.20 -27.51 -10.20
CA GLN A 469 14.94 -27.84 -9.54
C GLN A 469 13.73 -27.35 -10.34
N SER A 470 12.83 -28.29 -10.64
CA SER A 470 11.49 -28.01 -11.17
C SER A 470 10.47 -28.09 -10.04
N GLU A 471 9.56 -27.15 -10.01
CA GLU A 471 8.53 -27.06 -8.98
C GLU A 471 7.17 -26.72 -9.56
N LEU A 472 6.11 -27.26 -8.96
CA LEU A 472 4.73 -26.86 -9.17
C LEU A 472 4.17 -26.32 -7.86
N GLU A 473 3.80 -25.06 -7.84
CA GLU A 473 3.19 -24.40 -6.68
C GLU A 473 1.70 -24.16 -6.88
N LEU A 474 0.90 -24.53 -5.88
CA LEU A 474 -0.49 -24.16 -5.73
C LEU A 474 -0.59 -23.11 -4.64
N GLY A 475 -1.10 -21.92 -4.95
CA GLY A 475 -1.19 -20.81 -4.03
C GLY A 475 -2.61 -20.26 -3.90
N ILE A 476 -3.01 -19.94 -2.68
CA ILE A 476 -4.25 -19.23 -2.37
C ILE A 476 -3.87 -17.95 -1.65
N ASN A 477 -4.44 -16.83 -2.08
CA ASN A 477 -4.28 -15.54 -1.40
C ASN A 477 -5.66 -14.91 -1.18
N TYR A 478 -5.98 -14.59 0.09
CA TYR A 478 -7.23 -13.95 0.47
C TYR A 478 -6.95 -12.64 1.21
N THR A 479 -7.49 -11.54 0.69
CA THR A 479 -7.29 -10.19 1.22
C THR A 479 -8.63 -9.49 1.47
N PRO A 480 -9.39 -9.92 2.52
CA PRO A 480 -10.71 -9.36 2.80
C PRO A 480 -10.62 -7.86 3.05
N GLY A 481 -11.61 -7.11 2.59
CA GLY A 481 -11.67 -5.66 2.73
C GLY A 481 -10.76 -4.88 1.77
N ARG A 482 -9.98 -5.52 0.90
CA ARG A 482 -9.20 -4.82 -0.12
C ARG A 482 -10.11 -4.19 -1.17
N LYS A 483 -10.05 -2.87 -1.29
CA LYS A 483 -10.74 -2.12 -2.35
C LYS A 483 -9.77 -1.86 -3.50
N THR A 484 -10.22 -2.11 -4.73
CA THR A 484 -9.38 -1.93 -5.93
C THR A 484 -10.13 -1.19 -7.02
N SER A 485 -9.40 -0.45 -7.86
CA SER A 485 -9.91 0.24 -9.04
C SER A 485 -9.24 -0.25 -10.31
N GLY A 486 -9.96 -0.19 -11.42
CA GLY A 486 -9.52 -0.62 -12.75
C GLY A 486 -9.81 -2.09 -13.06
N TYR A 487 -9.83 -2.40 -14.37
CA TYR A 487 -10.09 -3.76 -14.89
C TYR A 487 -8.88 -4.38 -15.60
N GLY A 488 -7.77 -3.65 -15.72
CA GLY A 488 -6.57 -4.11 -16.41
C GLY A 488 -5.88 -5.30 -15.75
N VAL A 489 -4.79 -5.74 -16.35
CA VAL A 489 -3.96 -6.84 -15.83
C VAL A 489 -3.44 -6.55 -14.41
N GLU A 490 -3.27 -5.27 -14.07
CA GLU A 490 -3.02 -4.80 -12.70
C GLU A 490 -4.12 -3.86 -12.24
N ARG A 491 -4.64 -4.11 -11.04
CA ARG A 491 -5.59 -3.22 -10.36
C ARG A 491 -4.86 -2.41 -9.30
N ARG A 492 -5.34 -1.21 -9.06
CA ARG A 492 -4.84 -0.34 -7.99
C ARG A 492 -5.59 -0.61 -6.70
N VAL A 493 -4.85 -0.67 -5.58
CA VAL A 493 -5.44 -0.70 -4.25
C VAL A 493 -5.75 0.74 -3.83
N ILE A 494 -7.01 1.03 -3.53
CA ILE A 494 -7.48 2.38 -3.18
C ILE A 494 -7.68 2.61 -1.68
N ASN A 495 -7.69 1.57 -0.85
CA ASN A 495 -7.83 1.68 0.60
C ASN A 495 -6.54 1.47 1.40
N GLY A 496 -5.40 1.86 0.86
CA GLY A 496 -4.15 2.05 1.58
C GLY A 496 -3.49 0.83 2.20
N GLY A 497 -3.95 -0.40 1.93
CA GLY A 497 -3.40 -1.62 2.52
C GLY A 497 -3.85 -1.89 3.95
N ASP A 498 -4.93 -1.27 4.40
CA ASP A 498 -5.52 -1.44 5.73
C ASP A 498 -6.48 -2.64 5.78
N PHE A 499 -5.99 -3.79 5.36
CA PHE A 499 -6.74 -5.04 5.32
C PHE A 499 -5.85 -6.24 5.68
N PRO A 500 -6.44 -7.30 6.25
CA PRO A 500 -5.71 -8.54 6.49
C PRO A 500 -5.34 -9.25 5.19
N SER A 501 -4.26 -10.03 5.23
CA SER A 501 -3.82 -10.85 4.11
C SER A 501 -3.48 -12.26 4.60
N PHE A 502 -4.06 -13.27 3.94
CA PHE A 502 -3.82 -14.68 4.18
C PHE A 502 -3.23 -15.30 2.91
N PHE A 503 -2.13 -15.98 3.03
CA PHE A 503 -1.55 -16.78 1.96
C PHE A 503 -1.34 -18.20 2.44
N LEU A 504 -1.68 -19.17 1.59
CA LEU A 504 -1.35 -20.57 1.76
C LEU A 504 -0.76 -21.07 0.44
N GLY A 505 0.44 -21.62 0.51
CA GLY A 505 1.14 -22.21 -0.63
C GLY A 505 1.50 -23.66 -0.37
N TYR A 506 1.35 -24.49 -1.39
CA TYR A 506 1.82 -25.85 -1.42
C TYR A 506 2.67 -26.07 -2.67
N THR A 507 3.93 -26.48 -2.49
CA THR A 507 4.89 -26.69 -3.57
C THR A 507 5.27 -28.17 -3.65
N PHE A 508 5.22 -28.70 -4.86
CA PHE A 508 5.76 -29.99 -5.25
C PHE A 508 7.12 -29.75 -5.91
N GLY A 509 8.21 -30.26 -5.35
CA GLY A 509 9.47 -30.44 -6.05
C GLY A 509 9.34 -31.71 -6.89
N LEU A 510 9.82 -31.70 -8.12
CA LEU A 510 9.65 -32.77 -9.11
C LEU A 510 11.03 -33.27 -9.57
N GLU A 511 11.50 -34.40 -9.05
CA GLU A 511 12.73 -35.05 -9.50
C GLU A 511 12.62 -35.46 -10.99
N ASP A 512 13.73 -35.53 -11.70
CA ASP A 512 13.86 -35.89 -13.12
C ASP A 512 13.18 -34.96 -14.14
N VAL A 513 12.23 -34.11 -13.73
CA VAL A 513 11.58 -33.15 -14.63
C VAL A 513 12.57 -32.06 -15.01
N LEU A 514 12.95 -31.97 -16.29
CA LEU A 514 13.98 -31.04 -16.80
C LEU A 514 15.34 -31.23 -16.10
N GLN A 515 15.71 -32.44 -15.75
CA GLN A 515 16.93 -32.80 -15.01
C GLN A 515 16.93 -32.22 -13.57
N SER A 516 15.80 -32.21 -12.94
CA SER A 516 15.63 -31.77 -11.57
C SER A 516 16.21 -32.77 -10.58
N ASP A 517 16.81 -32.27 -9.51
CA ASP A 517 17.63 -33.08 -8.60
C ASP A 517 16.86 -33.70 -7.43
N PHE A 518 15.67 -33.14 -7.06
CA PHE A 518 14.99 -33.52 -5.81
C PHE A 518 13.46 -33.59 -5.93
N ASP A 519 12.90 -34.62 -5.28
CA ASP A 519 11.49 -34.68 -4.90
C ASP A 519 11.30 -34.19 -3.46
N TYR A 520 10.36 -33.28 -3.30
CA TYR A 520 9.97 -32.77 -1.98
C TYR A 520 8.60 -32.10 -1.99
N HIS A 521 8.06 -31.91 -0.80
CA HIS A 521 6.84 -31.14 -0.60
C HIS A 521 7.10 -29.98 0.35
N ARG A 522 6.55 -28.81 0.06
CA ARG A 522 6.64 -27.65 0.95
C ARG A 522 5.26 -27.08 1.18
N ILE A 523 4.90 -26.85 2.43
CA ILE A 523 3.71 -26.07 2.80
C ILE A 523 4.17 -24.77 3.45
N GLN A 524 3.54 -23.64 3.08
CA GLN A 524 3.83 -22.34 3.64
C GLN A 524 2.54 -21.57 3.87
N ALA A 525 2.47 -20.86 5.00
CA ALA A 525 1.35 -19.98 5.34
C ALA A 525 1.89 -18.63 5.81
N LEU A 526 1.22 -17.56 5.37
CA LEU A 526 1.51 -16.18 5.81
C LEU A 526 0.20 -15.51 6.19
N TYR A 527 0.19 -14.92 7.37
CA TYR A 527 -0.90 -14.07 7.83
C TYR A 527 -0.37 -12.71 8.23
N THR A 528 -0.95 -11.64 7.68
CA THR A 528 -0.65 -10.26 8.06
C THR A 528 -1.93 -9.56 8.47
N GLN A 529 -1.91 -8.89 9.63
CA GLN A 529 -3.06 -8.17 10.17
C GLN A 529 -2.66 -6.78 10.65
N PRO A 530 -3.19 -5.71 10.02
CA PRO A 530 -3.19 -4.38 10.61
C PRO A 530 -4.28 -4.26 11.67
N TRP A 531 -3.93 -3.69 12.84
CA TRP A 531 -4.83 -3.41 13.94
C TRP A 531 -4.84 -1.93 14.25
N ASN A 532 -6.00 -1.34 14.38
CA ASN A 532 -6.14 -0.01 14.94
C ASN A 532 -6.43 -0.13 16.44
N VAL A 533 -5.50 0.35 17.26
CA VAL A 533 -5.59 0.25 18.72
C VAL A 533 -6.16 1.56 19.29
N GLY A 534 -7.29 1.97 18.73
CA GLY A 534 -7.95 3.24 19.12
C GLY A 534 -6.97 4.42 19.09
N GLY A 535 -7.02 5.26 20.11
CA GLY A 535 -6.11 6.42 20.26
C GLY A 535 -4.63 6.05 20.55
N LEU A 536 -4.26 4.75 20.62
CA LEU A 536 -2.89 4.28 20.85
C LEU A 536 -2.15 3.97 19.55
N GLY A 537 -2.72 4.29 18.41
CA GLY A 537 -2.07 4.16 17.12
C GLY A 537 -2.30 2.82 16.43
N ARG A 538 -1.31 2.36 15.67
CA ARG A 538 -1.47 1.25 14.74
C ARG A 538 -0.46 0.14 14.99
N LEU A 539 -0.97 -1.08 15.09
CA LEU A 539 -0.20 -2.30 15.27
C LEU A 539 -0.26 -3.15 14.00
N TYR A 540 0.87 -3.69 13.58
CA TYR A 540 0.96 -4.69 12.53
C TYR A 540 1.49 -5.99 13.10
N THR A 541 0.82 -7.09 12.77
CA THR A 541 1.29 -8.43 13.10
C THR A 541 1.47 -9.25 11.84
N THR A 542 2.55 -10.02 11.76
CA THR A 542 2.80 -10.99 10.69
C THR A 542 3.20 -12.31 11.31
N ILE A 543 2.59 -13.39 10.85
CA ILE A 543 2.89 -14.77 11.22
C ILE A 543 3.24 -15.52 9.95
N GLU A 544 4.37 -16.23 9.95
CA GLU A 544 4.77 -17.10 8.85
C GLU A 544 5.05 -18.49 9.39
N LEU A 545 4.50 -19.48 8.71
CA LEU A 545 4.68 -20.89 9.04
C LEU A 545 5.16 -21.64 7.80
N GLY A 546 6.07 -22.58 7.95
CA GLY A 546 6.48 -23.42 6.84
C GLY A 546 7.05 -24.75 7.28
N ARG A 547 6.86 -25.76 6.43
CA ARG A 547 7.46 -27.08 6.58
C ARG A 547 7.81 -27.71 5.24
N ILE A 548 8.96 -28.31 5.17
CA ILE A 548 9.47 -29.05 4.02
C ILE A 548 9.51 -30.53 4.40
N PHE A 549 9.05 -31.37 3.52
CA PHE A 549 9.09 -32.84 3.60
C PHE A 549 9.96 -33.36 2.48
N GLY A 550 10.98 -34.11 2.79
CA GLY A 550 11.99 -34.63 1.88
C GLY A 550 13.39 -34.22 2.30
N THR A 551 14.40 -34.82 1.68
CA THR A 551 15.82 -34.50 1.91
C THR A 551 16.30 -33.58 0.80
N ILE A 552 16.64 -32.33 1.13
CA ILE A 552 17.02 -31.28 0.18
C ILE A 552 18.18 -30.43 0.70
N PRO A 553 19.03 -29.89 -0.18
CA PRO A 553 20.17 -29.07 0.20
C PRO A 553 19.81 -27.63 0.52
N LEU A 554 20.78 -26.88 1.04
CA LEU A 554 20.66 -25.46 1.44
C LEU A 554 19.93 -24.59 0.43
N GLY A 555 20.19 -24.78 -0.88
CA GLY A 555 19.57 -23.96 -1.93
C GLY A 555 18.04 -24.07 -2.00
N LEU A 556 17.45 -25.12 -1.40
CA LEU A 556 16.00 -25.35 -1.33
C LEU A 556 15.43 -25.24 0.07
N LEU A 557 16.26 -25.20 1.12
CA LEU A 557 15.84 -25.01 2.50
C LEU A 557 15.28 -23.59 2.76
N SER A 558 14.88 -23.33 3.97
CA SER A 558 14.36 -22.03 4.42
C SER A 558 15.37 -21.33 5.35
N PRO A 559 16.36 -20.58 4.80
CA PRO A 559 17.19 -19.71 5.61
C PRO A 559 16.34 -18.64 6.28
N ILE A 560 16.58 -18.37 7.57
CA ILE A 560 15.87 -17.31 8.28
C ILE A 560 16.36 -15.96 7.77
N PRO A 561 15.45 -15.06 7.31
CA PRO A 561 15.82 -13.84 6.61
C PRO A 561 16.58 -12.85 7.51
N GLY A 562 17.89 -12.75 7.34
CA GLY A 562 18.73 -11.70 7.92
C GLY A 562 18.66 -10.40 7.10
N ASN A 563 19.02 -9.28 7.69
CA ASN A 563 19.12 -7.98 7.02
C ASN A 563 20.54 -7.42 7.12
N GLN A 564 21.25 -7.39 6.01
CA GLN A 564 22.59 -6.85 5.88
C GLN A 564 22.61 -5.40 5.34
N THR A 565 21.47 -4.70 5.38
CA THR A 565 21.37 -3.31 4.95
C THR A 565 21.07 -2.38 6.12
N LEU A 566 21.43 -1.11 5.99
CA LEU A 566 21.06 -0.07 6.95
C LEU A 566 19.55 0.24 6.92
N TRP A 567 18.84 -0.23 5.89
CA TRP A 567 17.41 0.02 5.70
C TRP A 567 16.57 -1.11 6.29
N SER A 568 15.48 -0.76 6.95
CA SER A 568 14.50 -1.73 7.43
C SER A 568 13.84 -2.44 6.25
N ILE A 569 13.97 -3.78 6.20
CA ILE A 569 13.32 -4.63 5.22
C ILE A 569 12.18 -5.39 5.90
N TYR A 570 11.04 -5.46 5.24
CA TYR A 570 9.85 -6.11 5.79
C TYR A 570 10.09 -7.62 6.02
N ASN A 571 9.60 -8.15 7.13
CA ASN A 571 9.71 -9.55 7.55
C ASN A 571 11.15 -10.10 7.62
N THR A 572 12.13 -9.27 8.01
CA THR A 572 13.50 -9.71 8.23
C THR A 572 13.93 -9.50 9.68
N PHE A 573 14.93 -10.26 10.11
CA PHE A 573 15.61 -10.13 11.40
C PHE A 573 16.85 -9.24 11.22
N THR A 574 16.87 -8.13 11.94
CA THR A 574 17.87 -7.07 11.68
C THR A 574 19.25 -7.39 12.25
N GLN A 575 19.34 -8.33 13.19
CA GLN A 575 20.58 -8.72 13.85
C GLN A 575 21.09 -10.10 13.43
N LEU A 576 20.41 -10.77 12.50
CA LEU A 576 20.87 -12.02 11.90
C LEU A 576 21.74 -11.77 10.67
N ASP A 577 22.79 -12.56 10.54
CA ASP A 577 23.57 -12.68 9.33
C ASP A 577 22.88 -13.62 8.32
N TYR A 578 23.25 -13.53 7.05
CA TYR A 578 22.76 -14.44 6.03
C TYR A 578 23.19 -15.88 6.34
N TYR A 579 22.23 -16.79 6.31
CA TYR A 579 22.41 -18.23 6.62
C TYR A 579 22.92 -18.52 8.04
N GLU A 580 22.79 -17.59 8.99
CA GLU A 580 23.09 -17.89 10.39
C GLU A 580 22.17 -18.99 10.93
N PHE A 581 20.88 -18.92 10.56
CA PHE A 581 19.92 -19.98 10.85
C PHE A 581 19.28 -20.48 9.56
N VAL A 582 19.15 -21.81 9.47
CA VAL A 582 18.51 -22.52 8.36
C VAL A 582 17.52 -23.52 8.93
N SER A 583 16.35 -23.65 8.35
CA SER A 583 15.30 -24.55 8.84
C SER A 583 14.59 -25.27 7.72
N ASP A 584 14.07 -26.45 7.98
CA ASP A 584 13.07 -27.13 7.15
C ASP A 584 11.66 -26.98 7.72
N THR A 585 11.56 -26.69 9.02
CA THR A 585 10.31 -26.37 9.72
C THR A 585 10.50 -25.08 10.51
N TYR A 586 9.59 -24.12 10.35
CA TYR A 586 9.69 -22.82 11.04
C TYR A 586 8.33 -22.21 11.39
N ALA A 587 8.36 -21.39 12.43
CA ALA A 587 7.30 -20.47 12.81
C ALA A 587 7.92 -19.10 13.13
N SER A 588 7.52 -18.07 12.41
CA SER A 588 8.02 -16.70 12.57
C SER A 588 6.89 -15.76 12.98
N PHE A 589 7.20 -14.81 13.85
CA PHE A 589 6.29 -13.78 14.32
C PHE A 589 6.96 -12.42 14.28
N HIS A 590 6.30 -11.44 13.64
CA HIS A 590 6.72 -10.05 13.62
C HIS A 590 5.59 -9.16 14.12
N LEU A 591 5.94 -8.23 15.00
CA LEU A 591 5.06 -7.22 15.55
C LEU A 591 5.73 -5.86 15.41
N LYS A 592 4.99 -4.88 14.89
CA LYS A 592 5.43 -3.47 14.80
C LYS A 592 4.29 -2.56 15.23
N HIS A 593 4.53 -1.73 16.22
CA HIS A 593 3.57 -0.76 16.74
C HIS A 593 4.06 0.67 16.51
N ASN A 594 3.20 1.50 15.93
CA ASN A 594 3.39 2.93 15.76
C ASN A 594 2.34 3.65 16.63
N PHE A 595 2.78 4.32 17.68
CA PHE A 595 1.90 5.04 18.61
C PHE A 595 1.36 6.37 18.05
N GLY A 596 1.79 6.78 16.86
CA GLY A 596 1.30 7.98 16.20
C GLY A 596 1.67 9.29 16.90
N GLY A 597 2.72 9.28 17.74
CA GLY A 597 3.15 10.45 18.53
C GLY A 597 2.35 10.66 19.83
N ARG A 598 1.59 9.64 20.26
CA ARG A 598 0.71 9.75 21.44
C ARG A 598 1.49 9.97 22.74
N LEU A 599 2.66 9.35 22.89
CA LEU A 599 3.49 9.49 24.08
C LEU A 599 4.30 10.79 24.01
N PHE A 600 5.00 11.04 22.90
CA PHE A 600 5.80 12.25 22.70
C PHE A 600 4.94 13.53 22.68
N GLY A 601 3.70 13.45 22.19
CA GLY A 601 2.75 14.56 22.22
C GLY A 601 2.38 15.06 23.63
N ARG A 602 2.63 14.26 24.69
CA ARG A 602 2.45 14.67 26.09
C ARG A 602 3.62 15.51 26.63
N VAL A 603 4.77 15.46 25.96
CA VAL A 603 5.97 16.21 26.35
C VAL A 603 6.03 17.50 25.51
N PRO A 604 5.93 18.69 26.11
CA PRO A 604 5.73 19.95 25.37
C PRO A 604 6.75 20.21 24.25
N TRP A 605 8.04 19.99 24.51
CA TRP A 605 9.10 20.24 23.53
C TRP A 605 9.23 19.15 22.44
N LEU A 606 8.87 17.90 22.72
CA LEU A 606 8.84 16.82 21.71
C LEU A 606 7.62 16.95 20.78
N ARG A 607 6.53 17.46 21.29
CA ARG A 607 5.28 17.63 20.54
C ARG A 607 5.45 18.49 19.29
N GLU A 608 6.21 19.58 19.38
CA GLU A 608 6.45 20.48 18.25
C GLU A 608 7.21 19.82 17.10
N LEU A 609 7.97 18.77 17.42
CA LEU A 609 8.72 18.00 16.45
C LEU A 609 7.86 16.98 15.68
N ASN A 610 6.63 16.72 16.11
CA ASN A 610 5.70 15.73 15.55
C ASN A 610 6.31 14.32 15.42
N LEU A 611 7.22 13.94 16.31
CA LEU A 611 7.84 12.64 16.32
C LEU A 611 6.84 11.53 16.69
N ARG A 612 7.09 10.32 16.20
CA ARG A 612 6.25 9.13 16.46
C ARG A 612 7.08 8.02 17.09
N GLU A 613 6.55 7.41 18.13
CA GLU A 613 7.20 6.29 18.81
C GLU A 613 6.94 5.01 18.04
N LEU A 614 8.00 4.24 17.85
CA LEU A 614 7.97 2.94 17.18
C LEU A 614 8.50 1.88 18.15
N VAL A 615 7.79 0.75 18.24
CA VAL A 615 8.24 -0.43 18.98
C VAL A 615 8.03 -1.65 18.09
N GLY A 616 9.01 -2.54 18.06
CA GLY A 616 8.94 -3.79 17.32
C GLY A 616 9.38 -4.98 18.16
N PHE A 617 8.83 -6.13 17.83
CA PHE A 617 9.24 -7.42 18.36
C PHE A 617 9.24 -8.44 17.23
N ARG A 618 10.27 -9.28 17.18
CA ARG A 618 10.41 -10.35 16.19
C ARG A 618 10.86 -11.60 16.88
N ALA A 619 10.29 -12.73 16.50
CA ALA A 619 10.67 -14.03 17.04
C ALA A 619 10.58 -15.09 15.95
N VAL A 620 11.46 -16.07 15.99
CA VAL A 620 11.40 -17.24 15.13
C VAL A 620 11.84 -18.48 15.89
N TRP A 621 11.10 -19.53 15.68
CA TRP A 621 11.44 -20.89 16.05
C TRP A 621 11.66 -21.70 14.78
N GLY A 622 12.59 -22.64 14.79
CA GLY A 622 12.81 -23.51 13.66
C GLY A 622 13.51 -24.81 14.03
N GLN A 623 13.40 -25.79 13.16
CA GLN A 623 14.10 -27.06 13.22
C GLN A 623 14.75 -27.36 11.86
N LEU A 624 15.86 -28.09 11.90
CA LEU A 624 16.53 -28.63 10.71
C LEU A 624 16.81 -30.11 10.95
N SER A 625 16.17 -30.95 10.19
CA SER A 625 16.34 -32.42 10.30
C SER A 625 17.75 -32.85 9.91
N GLU A 626 18.24 -33.93 10.51
CA GLU A 626 19.59 -34.43 10.25
C GLU A 626 19.84 -34.76 8.78
N PRO A 627 18.93 -35.38 8.00
CA PRO A 627 19.14 -35.59 6.57
C PRO A 627 19.36 -34.30 5.79
N ASN A 628 18.57 -33.25 6.08
CA ASN A 628 18.68 -31.95 5.41
C ASN A 628 19.95 -31.18 5.82
N ASN A 629 20.47 -31.45 7.00
CA ASN A 629 21.68 -30.81 7.49
C ASN A 629 22.95 -31.48 6.96
N SER A 630 22.98 -32.82 6.90
CA SER A 630 24.16 -33.61 6.55
C SER A 630 24.48 -33.65 5.05
N ILE A 631 23.53 -33.34 4.18
CA ILE A 631 23.72 -33.36 2.72
C ILE A 631 24.61 -32.20 2.20
N ASN A 632 24.78 -31.13 2.99
CA ASN A 632 25.45 -29.90 2.54
C ASN A 632 26.98 -30.00 2.58
N VAL A 633 27.64 -29.37 1.61
CA VAL A 633 29.09 -29.39 1.43
C VAL A 633 29.65 -27.96 1.45
N GLY A 634 30.68 -27.74 2.25
CA GLY A 634 31.39 -26.48 2.38
C GLY A 634 32.29 -26.16 1.18
N ILE A 635 32.96 -24.99 1.22
CA ILE A 635 33.91 -24.56 0.20
C ILE A 635 35.18 -25.41 0.15
N ASP A 636 35.49 -26.08 1.22
CA ASP A 636 36.63 -27.02 1.40
C ASP A 636 36.31 -28.45 0.95
N ASN A 637 35.13 -28.66 0.38
CA ASN A 637 34.56 -29.97 0.00
C ASN A 637 34.33 -30.91 1.21
N LEU A 638 34.26 -30.35 2.42
CA LEU A 638 33.91 -31.09 3.63
C LEU A 638 32.43 -30.87 3.99
N PRO A 639 31.81 -31.82 4.71
CA PRO A 639 30.46 -31.64 5.19
C PRO A 639 30.34 -30.38 6.06
N ILE A 640 29.33 -29.54 5.77
CA ILE A 640 28.99 -28.35 6.55
C ILE A 640 27.62 -28.54 7.21
N ARG A 641 27.50 -28.06 8.44
CA ARG A 641 26.27 -28.10 9.20
C ARG A 641 25.78 -26.70 9.49
N TYR A 642 24.49 -26.51 9.39
CA TYR A 642 23.81 -25.26 9.70
C TYR A 642 23.07 -25.38 11.04
N GLN A 643 22.95 -24.27 11.73
CA GLN A 643 22.20 -24.17 12.98
C GLN A 643 20.74 -23.79 12.67
N SER A 644 19.80 -24.32 13.43
CA SER A 644 18.41 -23.88 13.43
C SER A 644 18.05 -23.26 14.80
N PRO A 645 17.14 -22.30 14.89
CA PRO A 645 16.74 -21.69 16.15
C PRO A 645 15.73 -22.57 16.90
N GLU A 646 16.18 -23.70 17.43
CA GLU A 646 15.37 -24.66 18.19
C GLU A 646 14.85 -24.05 19.51
N ASP A 647 15.66 -23.23 20.19
CA ASP A 647 15.18 -22.24 21.14
C ASP A 647 14.71 -20.99 20.36
N ILE A 648 13.58 -20.41 20.76
CA ILE A 648 13.03 -19.24 20.06
C ILE A 648 14.05 -18.11 20.00
N TYR A 649 14.54 -17.79 18.80
CA TYR A 649 15.32 -16.58 18.57
C TYR A 649 14.41 -15.36 18.59
N TRP A 650 14.85 -14.26 19.22
CA TRP A 650 14.05 -13.05 19.29
C TRP A 650 14.87 -11.77 19.29
N GLU A 651 14.25 -10.73 18.73
CA GLU A 651 14.74 -9.36 18.72
C GLU A 651 13.62 -8.41 19.16
N TRP A 652 13.98 -7.31 19.78
CA TRP A 652 13.08 -6.18 19.95
C TRP A 652 13.70 -4.93 19.38
N SER A 653 12.85 -3.95 19.01
CA SER A 653 13.28 -2.64 18.54
C SER A 653 12.50 -1.53 19.21
N ALA A 654 13.17 -0.41 19.41
CA ALA A 654 12.56 0.86 19.79
C ALA A 654 13.09 1.96 18.89
N GLY A 655 12.21 2.87 18.47
CA GLY A 655 12.62 3.86 17.50
C GLY A 655 11.79 5.12 17.53
N VAL A 656 12.28 6.08 16.75
CA VAL A 656 11.64 7.36 16.52
C VAL A 656 11.36 7.50 15.03
N GLY A 657 10.10 7.61 14.69
CA GLY A 657 9.63 7.91 13.34
C GLY A 657 9.31 9.38 13.16
N ASN A 658 8.99 9.73 11.92
CA ASN A 658 8.61 11.07 11.53
C ASN A 658 9.69 12.14 11.67
N ILE A 659 10.94 11.74 11.73
CA ILE A 659 12.08 12.65 11.72
C ILE A 659 12.08 13.36 10.35
N PHE A 660 12.03 14.71 10.36
CA PHE A 660 11.82 15.52 9.16
C PHE A 660 10.61 15.10 8.32
N LYS A 661 9.61 14.44 8.94
CA LYS A 661 8.36 13.93 8.34
C LYS A 661 8.51 12.74 7.37
N ILE A 662 9.71 12.21 7.16
CA ILE A 662 9.99 11.14 6.18
C ILE A 662 10.87 10.02 6.70
N LEU A 663 11.69 10.27 7.71
CA LEU A 663 12.69 9.32 8.20
C LEU A 663 12.24 8.69 9.52
N ALA A 664 12.49 7.40 9.66
CA ALA A 664 12.44 6.72 10.95
C ALA A 664 13.78 6.03 11.23
N ILE A 665 14.18 6.01 12.50
CA ILE A 665 15.37 5.36 13.00
C ILE A 665 14.95 4.42 14.13
N GLU A 666 15.32 3.16 14.03
CA GLU A 666 15.02 2.11 15.01
C GLU A 666 16.31 1.50 15.54
N PHE A 667 16.46 1.44 16.85
CA PHE A 667 17.47 0.63 17.54
C PHE A 667 16.95 -0.77 17.72
N ASN A 668 17.73 -1.76 17.30
CA ASN A 668 17.38 -3.16 17.35
C ASN A 668 18.32 -3.87 18.32
N TYR A 669 17.75 -4.75 19.15
CA TYR A 669 18.48 -5.52 20.16
C TYR A 669 18.18 -7.00 19.99
N ARG A 670 19.26 -7.80 19.92
CA ARG A 670 19.22 -9.27 19.89
C ARG A 670 19.13 -9.83 21.30
N GLY A 671 18.11 -10.65 21.56
CA GLY A 671 17.82 -11.12 22.92
C GLY A 671 18.55 -12.38 23.35
N ASN A 672 18.89 -13.27 22.42
CA ASN A 672 19.53 -14.55 22.72
C ASN A 672 20.48 -15.00 21.61
N TYR A 673 21.04 -16.23 21.72
CA TYR A 673 22.11 -16.75 20.84
C TYR A 673 23.31 -15.80 20.76
N LEU A 674 23.68 -15.25 21.91
CA LEU A 674 24.72 -14.21 22.01
C LEU A 674 26.15 -14.77 21.90
N ASN A 675 26.32 -16.08 21.87
CA ASN A 675 27.61 -16.77 21.76
C ASN A 675 27.96 -17.19 20.33
N ASN A 676 27.06 -16.97 19.36
CA ASN A 676 27.34 -17.29 17.96
C ASN A 676 28.49 -16.38 17.44
N PRO A 677 29.38 -16.87 16.59
CA PRO A 677 30.49 -16.07 16.06
C PRO A 677 29.99 -14.93 15.19
N GLY A 678 30.65 -13.77 15.31
CA GLY A 678 30.37 -12.61 14.43
C GLY A 678 29.05 -11.86 14.69
N ILE A 679 28.33 -12.17 15.78
CA ILE A 679 27.00 -11.60 16.05
C ILE A 679 27.01 -10.08 16.23
N ARG A 680 25.92 -9.49 15.82
CA ARG A 680 25.57 -8.11 16.16
C ARG A 680 24.53 -8.11 17.27
N LYS A 681 24.90 -7.65 18.47
CA LYS A 681 23.98 -7.57 19.61
C LYS A 681 23.03 -6.36 19.51
N ILE A 682 23.55 -5.26 18.99
CA ILE A 682 22.83 -4.00 18.81
C ILE A 682 23.04 -3.53 17.38
N GLY A 683 22.02 -2.99 16.76
CA GLY A 683 22.10 -2.37 15.44
C GLY A 683 21.10 -1.26 15.28
N VAL A 684 21.31 -0.47 14.25
CA VAL A 684 20.45 0.65 13.88
C VAL A 684 19.93 0.43 12.47
N THR A 685 18.63 0.61 12.28
CA THR A 685 18.03 0.59 10.95
C THR A 685 17.22 1.85 10.72
N GLY A 686 17.28 2.34 9.48
CA GLY A 686 16.50 3.48 9.00
C GLY A 686 15.35 3.01 8.10
N SER A 687 14.31 3.81 8.01
CA SER A 687 13.28 3.65 6.97
C SER A 687 12.81 5.01 6.49
N LEU A 688 12.54 5.09 5.18
CA LEU A 688 11.93 6.26 4.56
C LEU A 688 10.45 5.95 4.29
N SER A 689 9.59 6.81 4.77
CA SER A 689 8.14 6.67 4.58
C SER A 689 7.52 8.04 4.38
N PHE A 690 6.81 8.21 3.28
CA PHE A 690 5.89 9.32 3.10
C PHE A 690 4.54 8.90 3.68
N SER A 691 4.17 9.45 4.82
CA SER A 691 2.85 9.26 5.44
C SER A 691 2.27 10.60 5.85
N PHE A 692 0.98 10.75 5.65
CA PHE A 692 0.22 11.89 6.15
C PHE A 692 0.02 11.86 7.65
#